data_9343a80e380677af5163b478d04d4eba
#
_entry.id   9343a80e380677af5163b478d04d4eba
#
_cell.length_a   1.000
_cell.length_b   1.000
_cell.length_c   1.000
_cell.angle_alpha   90.00
_cell.angle_beta   90.00
_cell.angle_gamma   90.00
#
_symmetry.space_group_name_H-M   'P 1'
#
loop_
_entity.id
_entity.type
_entity.pdbx_description
1 polymer ?
#
loop_
_entity_poly.entity_id
_entity_poly.type
_entity_poly.pdbx_seq_one_letter_code
_entity_poly.pdbx_strand_id
1 'polypeptide(L)'
;MAAATHHDVALINRLLDVEERTMNLISENNHLREGLKQAAGGGGGVSFDVPRTVHEWPLSRAAMPPAELTAYDVRVDDAVILEGWRGEAFFTRFFAEGALPDFAGAVSHLNAITPPASPSSSLPDASIVVPIYGQLAYTLNCLESLFTHSSRYSFEIIIIDDVSPDESSRYLPHVNGIRYHRQPKNGGFIKSCNTGATMAQGRFMVMLNNDTRVVEGWLDEILDSFILWPKAGLVGSKLFYADGSLQEAGGIIWRDGSSWNYGRNDDPNRPHYSYARQVDYISGCSIALPADLWRALDGFDRLFTPAYCEDADLALRVIAAGREVWFQPRSRIVHYEGKTSGTDTGAGTKAYQVVNSKKLFLRWQDRLSHRGRNAQAPYFERERDVRKRILVIDITTPTPNQDAGSVQTFMALQCCLELGYKPVFVPVDNWLFQPGYTTDLQRIGVECAYAPYDLDFTLYMARYGWLFDAILVYRPSVMERCISTIREAAPQAALLFHVADLHYLRMERTAALNDDDDLRAAAAVMKQREQGMVQAADCTITHSEAEAELLQEMSGRDNIVTWPLMFEYFGTRVPYAQRRDICFLGGYGHPPNIDAVLYFVNEVFPLLRRAEPGIRFLIAGSRTPEEIKALACEDIEVLGMVEDLRDLFDRARVFVCPLRAGAGVKGKVASSMSYGLPVVSTDIGVEGAGLEDGTHVLVANGAEMFAASTLRLYRDETLWNHLSREGQNFVKTNLSVGKGVAVLAEALNVAQAHRLDLDQAALRQIKTAQQEYGV
;
A
#
# COMPACT_ATOMS: atom_id res chain seq x y z
N MET A 1 39.50 42.38 -10.09
CA MET A 1 39.16 41.33 -11.06
C MET A 1 39.54 39.99 -10.43
N ALA A 2 38.67 39.36 -9.73
CA ALA A 2 38.86 38.00 -9.26
C ALA A 2 38.30 37.09 -10.36
N ALA A 3 39.14 36.18 -10.86
CA ALA A 3 38.76 35.19 -11.86
C ALA A 3 37.70 34.28 -11.27
N ALA A 4 36.52 34.26 -11.88
CA ALA A 4 35.53 33.22 -11.63
C ALA A 4 36.20 31.87 -11.84
N THR A 5 36.07 30.97 -10.89
CA THR A 5 36.72 29.66 -10.97
C THR A 5 36.01 28.82 -12.03
N HIS A 6 36.71 27.86 -12.64
CA HIS A 6 36.12 26.92 -13.60
C HIS A 6 34.87 26.22 -13.06
N HIS A 7 34.74 26.19 -11.75
CA HIS A 7 33.60 25.61 -11.03
C HIS A 7 32.34 26.49 -11.15
N ASP A 8 32.50 27.81 -11.07
CA ASP A 8 31.38 28.77 -11.17
C ASP A 8 30.79 28.81 -12.58
N VAL A 9 31.61 28.70 -13.60
CA VAL A 9 31.18 28.66 -15.01
C VAL A 9 30.43 27.34 -15.31
N ALA A 10 30.88 26.22 -14.74
CA ALA A 10 30.19 24.92 -14.87
C ALA A 10 28.83 24.92 -14.15
N LEU A 11 28.73 25.61 -13.03
CA LEU A 11 27.49 25.76 -12.29
C LEU A 11 26.47 26.63 -13.04
N ILE A 12 26.94 27.75 -13.61
CA ILE A 12 26.12 28.65 -14.44
C ILE A 12 25.59 27.92 -15.68
N ASN A 13 26.44 27.16 -16.38
CA ASN A 13 25.99 26.38 -17.54
C ASN A 13 25.00 25.28 -17.18
N ARG A 14 25.11 24.62 -16.01
CA ARG A 14 24.12 23.68 -15.51
C ARG A 14 22.80 24.35 -15.16
N LEU A 15 22.82 25.56 -14.59
CA LEU A 15 21.62 26.34 -14.27
C LEU A 15 20.89 26.79 -15.53
N LEU A 16 21.60 27.20 -16.58
CA LEU A 16 21.02 27.57 -17.87
C LEU A 16 20.37 26.36 -18.59
N ASP A 17 21.02 25.19 -18.50
CA ASP A 17 20.48 23.92 -19.06
C ASP A 17 19.19 23.47 -18.33
N VAL A 18 19.12 23.71 -17.02
CA VAL A 18 17.93 23.46 -16.18
C VAL A 18 16.80 24.47 -16.51
N GLU A 19 17.13 25.73 -16.74
CA GLU A 19 16.18 26.77 -17.12
C GLU A 19 15.52 26.47 -18.48
N GLU A 20 16.29 26.08 -19.48
CA GLU A 20 15.80 25.71 -20.80
C GLU A 20 14.89 24.46 -20.74
N ARG A 21 15.27 23.44 -19.97
CA ARG A 21 14.45 22.25 -19.73
C ARG A 21 13.17 22.55 -18.95
N THR A 22 13.24 23.44 -17.98
CA THR A 22 12.07 23.85 -17.16
C THR A 22 11.08 24.65 -18.01
N MET A 23 11.56 25.56 -18.86
CA MET A 23 10.71 26.34 -19.77
C MET A 23 10.05 25.44 -20.82
N ASN A 24 10.77 24.45 -21.36
CA ASN A 24 10.21 23.48 -22.29
C ASN A 24 9.14 22.60 -21.63
N LEU A 25 9.34 22.13 -20.39
CA LEU A 25 8.35 21.37 -19.62
C LEU A 25 7.10 22.20 -19.26
N ILE A 26 7.28 23.48 -18.95
CA ILE A 26 6.14 24.41 -18.68
C ILE A 26 5.33 24.65 -19.95
N SER A 27 5.99 24.80 -21.10
CA SER A 27 5.35 24.98 -22.40
C SER A 27 4.57 23.73 -22.82
N GLU A 28 5.15 22.54 -22.67
CA GLU A 28 4.48 21.27 -22.95
C GLU A 28 3.32 21.01 -22.01
N ASN A 29 3.42 21.33 -20.71
CA ASN A 29 2.33 21.19 -19.76
C ASN A 29 1.16 22.14 -20.04
N ASN A 30 1.42 23.34 -20.55
CA ASN A 30 0.36 24.27 -20.92
C ASN A 30 -0.40 23.81 -22.18
N HIS A 31 0.29 23.27 -23.18
CA HIS A 31 -0.36 22.65 -24.35
C HIS A 31 -1.17 21.41 -23.99
N LEU A 32 -0.69 20.58 -23.04
CA LEU A 32 -1.43 19.40 -22.57
C LEU A 32 -2.69 19.78 -21.77
N ARG A 33 -2.65 20.87 -20.97
CA ARG A 33 -3.82 21.38 -20.23
C ARG A 33 -4.90 21.93 -21.15
N GLU A 34 -4.55 22.56 -22.25
CA GLU A 34 -5.53 23.03 -23.23
C GLU A 34 -6.15 21.89 -24.03
N GLY A 35 -5.38 20.87 -24.40
CA GLY A 35 -5.88 19.66 -25.06
C GLY A 35 -6.83 18.83 -24.19
N LEU A 36 -6.57 18.74 -22.88
CA LEU A 36 -7.44 18.04 -21.92
C LEU A 36 -8.76 18.77 -21.65
N LYS A 37 -8.79 20.11 -21.71
CA LYS A 37 -10.03 20.88 -21.58
C LYS A 37 -10.97 20.70 -22.79
N GLN A 38 -10.43 20.46 -23.97
CA GLN A 38 -11.22 20.19 -25.19
C GLN A 38 -11.74 18.75 -25.25
N ALA A 39 -11.04 17.77 -24.65
CA ALA A 39 -11.46 16.37 -24.61
C ALA A 39 -12.52 16.03 -23.54
N ALA A 40 -12.74 16.90 -22.56
CA ALA A 40 -13.66 16.66 -21.44
C ALA A 40 -15.14 17.03 -21.74
N GLY A 41 -15.46 17.40 -22.96
CA GLY A 41 -16.78 17.93 -23.38
C GLY A 41 -17.67 16.94 -24.13
N GLY A 42 -17.78 15.68 -23.76
CA GLY A 42 -18.76 14.80 -24.37
C GLY A 42 -18.68 13.34 -23.98
N GLY A 43 -19.66 12.84 -23.28
CA GLY A 43 -19.87 11.41 -23.20
C GLY A 43 -20.59 10.95 -21.95
N GLY A 44 -21.80 10.47 -22.08
CA GLY A 44 -22.61 9.88 -21.03
C GLY A 44 -21.96 8.65 -20.39
N GLY A 45 -21.72 8.72 -19.09
CA GLY A 45 -21.23 7.60 -18.30
C GLY A 45 -22.36 6.65 -17.94
N VAL A 46 -22.23 5.39 -18.27
CA VAL A 46 -23.04 4.32 -17.71
C VAL A 46 -22.50 4.07 -16.29
N SER A 47 -23.33 4.39 -15.29
CA SER A 47 -23.06 4.12 -13.88
C SER A 47 -23.30 2.64 -13.59
N PHE A 48 -22.26 1.93 -13.21
CA PHE A 48 -22.39 0.59 -12.62
C PHE A 48 -22.28 0.75 -11.11
N ASP A 49 -23.40 0.58 -10.41
CA ASP A 49 -23.45 0.47 -8.95
C ASP A 49 -22.82 -0.85 -8.52
N VAL A 50 -21.59 -0.79 -8.01
CA VAL A 50 -21.01 -1.86 -7.20
C VAL A 50 -21.41 -1.59 -5.77
N PRO A 51 -22.10 -2.52 -5.06
CA PRO A 51 -22.43 -2.34 -3.66
C PRO A 51 -21.14 -2.11 -2.86
N ARG A 52 -21.01 -0.95 -2.22
CA ARG A 52 -19.96 -0.67 -1.24
C ARG A 52 -20.26 -1.49 0.03
N THR A 53 -19.87 -2.75 0.04
CA THR A 53 -19.57 -3.42 1.29
C THR A 53 -18.20 -2.92 1.71
N VAL A 54 -18.17 -2.14 2.78
CA VAL A 54 -16.95 -1.80 3.50
C VAL A 54 -16.39 -3.12 4.01
N HIS A 55 -15.49 -3.73 3.25
CA HIS A 55 -14.72 -4.85 3.74
C HIS A 55 -13.68 -4.28 4.70
N GLU A 56 -13.76 -4.73 5.93
CA GLU A 56 -12.76 -4.54 6.95
C GLU A 56 -11.40 -4.91 6.33
N TRP A 57 -10.54 -3.92 6.23
CA TRP A 57 -9.17 -4.12 5.80
C TRP A 57 -8.49 -5.04 6.81
N PRO A 58 -8.00 -6.22 6.45
CA PRO A 58 -7.32 -7.08 7.39
C PRO A 58 -5.93 -6.51 7.71
N LEU A 59 -5.85 -5.59 8.67
CA LEU A 59 -4.62 -5.29 9.38
C LEU A 59 -4.16 -6.47 10.25
N SER A 60 -4.91 -7.56 10.24
CA SER A 60 -4.66 -8.77 11.01
C SER A 60 -4.14 -9.89 10.12
N ARG A 61 -2.89 -9.80 9.67
CA ARG A 61 -2.13 -11.02 9.43
C ARG A 61 -1.11 -11.14 10.56
N ALA A 62 -1.18 -12.30 11.21
CA ALA A 62 -0.42 -12.71 12.35
C ALA A 62 0.97 -12.06 12.40
N ALA A 63 1.25 -11.36 13.48
CA ALA A 63 2.57 -10.91 13.81
C ALA A 63 3.50 -12.12 13.82
N MET A 64 4.39 -12.24 12.84
CA MET A 64 5.53 -13.11 13.00
C MET A 64 6.34 -12.56 14.18
N PRO A 65 6.79 -13.42 15.12
CA PRO A 65 7.63 -12.97 16.22
C PRO A 65 8.86 -12.25 15.63
N PRO A 66 9.36 -11.20 16.30
CA PRO A 66 10.57 -10.55 15.86
C PRO A 66 11.72 -11.56 16.00
N ALA A 67 12.07 -12.23 14.91
CA ALA A 67 13.36 -12.84 14.80
C ALA A 67 14.36 -11.69 14.84
N GLU A 68 15.42 -11.80 15.65
CA GLU A 68 16.56 -10.91 15.59
C GLU A 68 17.20 -11.05 14.20
N LEU A 69 16.71 -10.26 13.26
CA LEU A 69 17.21 -10.20 11.89
C LEU A 69 18.46 -9.33 11.90
N THR A 70 19.61 -9.94 11.78
CA THR A 70 20.82 -9.23 11.40
C THR A 70 20.71 -8.77 9.96
N ALA A 71 21.28 -7.61 9.60
CA ALA A 71 21.19 -6.98 8.29
C ALA A 71 21.64 -7.85 7.09
N TYR A 72 22.19 -9.03 7.35
CA TYR A 72 22.68 -9.99 6.36
C TYR A 72 21.73 -11.17 6.10
N ASP A 73 20.68 -11.36 6.91
CA ASP A 73 19.73 -12.47 6.77
C ASP A 73 18.42 -12.09 6.08
N VAL A 74 18.35 -10.92 5.44
CA VAL A 74 17.17 -10.49 4.68
C VAL A 74 17.08 -11.31 3.40
N ARG A 75 16.53 -12.50 3.49
CA ARG A 75 15.99 -13.19 2.34
C ARG A 75 14.74 -12.45 1.94
N VAL A 76 14.79 -11.74 0.83
CA VAL A 76 13.60 -11.14 0.23
C VAL A 76 12.58 -12.25 0.00
N ASP A 77 11.33 -12.02 0.38
CA ASP A 77 10.21 -12.98 0.45
C ASP A 77 10.11 -13.92 -0.78
N ASP A 78 10.40 -13.39 -1.98
CA ASP A 78 10.34 -14.14 -3.23
C ASP A 78 11.48 -15.16 -3.41
N ALA A 79 12.65 -15.01 -2.77
CA ALA A 79 13.75 -15.96 -2.89
C ALA A 79 13.54 -17.23 -2.04
N VAL A 80 12.90 -17.10 -0.87
CA VAL A 80 12.60 -18.23 0.04
C VAL A 80 11.48 -19.10 -0.52
N ILE A 81 10.53 -18.49 -1.24
CA ILE A 81 9.35 -19.16 -1.75
C ILE A 81 9.68 -20.01 -3.01
N LEU A 82 10.71 -19.65 -3.77
CA LEU A 82 11.06 -20.34 -5.02
C LEU A 82 11.44 -21.83 -4.85
N GLU A 83 11.99 -22.25 -3.73
CA GLU A 83 12.35 -23.66 -3.51
C GLU A 83 11.13 -24.62 -3.50
N GLY A 84 9.95 -24.14 -3.10
CA GLY A 84 8.69 -24.94 -3.10
C GLY A 84 7.82 -24.77 -4.35
N TRP A 85 8.09 -23.76 -5.18
CA TRP A 85 7.18 -23.37 -6.27
C TRP A 85 7.35 -24.16 -7.57
N ARG A 86 8.48 -24.80 -7.78
CA ARG A 86 8.86 -25.40 -9.08
C ARG A 86 8.09 -26.68 -9.44
N GLY A 87 7.26 -27.18 -8.53
CA GLY A 87 6.56 -28.45 -8.75
C GLY A 87 7.51 -29.62 -8.94
N GLU A 88 8.79 -29.52 -8.55
CA GLU A 88 9.81 -30.55 -8.72
C GLU A 88 9.38 -31.88 -8.09
N ALA A 89 8.75 -31.80 -6.90
CA ALA A 89 8.23 -33.01 -6.24
C ALA A 89 7.15 -33.70 -7.05
N PHE A 90 6.25 -32.95 -7.70
CA PHE A 90 5.21 -33.51 -8.56
C PHE A 90 5.80 -34.14 -9.83
N PHE A 91 6.70 -33.41 -10.53
CA PHE A 91 7.37 -33.93 -11.72
C PHE A 91 8.26 -35.11 -11.39
N THR A 92 9.06 -35.08 -10.33
CA THR A 92 9.90 -36.18 -9.89
C THR A 92 9.08 -37.42 -9.55
N ARG A 93 7.91 -37.24 -8.93
CA ARG A 93 7.05 -38.36 -8.52
C ARG A 93 6.37 -39.04 -9.69
N PHE A 94 5.86 -38.31 -10.68
CA PHE A 94 4.99 -38.84 -11.73
C PHE A 94 5.61 -38.80 -13.14
N PHE A 95 6.62 -37.98 -13.35
CA PHE A 95 7.20 -37.68 -14.67
C PHE A 95 8.73 -37.62 -14.64
N ALA A 96 9.37 -38.46 -13.82
CA ALA A 96 10.82 -38.49 -13.70
C ALA A 96 11.49 -38.75 -15.06
N GLU A 97 12.62 -38.08 -15.30
CA GLU A 97 13.39 -38.25 -16.53
C GLU A 97 13.85 -39.73 -16.69
N GLY A 98 13.64 -40.27 -17.85
CA GLY A 98 13.97 -41.69 -18.16
C GLY A 98 12.95 -42.72 -17.66
N ALA A 99 11.89 -42.33 -16.95
CA ALA A 99 10.78 -43.18 -16.55
C ALA A 99 9.57 -43.05 -17.50
N LEU A 100 8.69 -44.06 -17.54
CA LEU A 100 7.39 -43.92 -18.23
C LEU A 100 6.50 -42.97 -17.43
N PRO A 101 5.82 -41.99 -18.08
CA PRO A 101 4.90 -41.08 -17.41
C PRO A 101 3.77 -41.82 -16.68
N ASP A 102 3.59 -41.54 -15.38
CA ASP A 102 2.50 -42.09 -14.58
C ASP A 102 1.29 -41.13 -14.51
N PHE A 103 0.58 -40.97 -15.61
CA PHE A 103 -0.62 -40.11 -15.67
C PHE A 103 -1.76 -40.65 -14.78
N ALA A 104 -1.90 -41.98 -14.64
CA ALA A 104 -2.94 -42.55 -13.80
C ALA A 104 -2.69 -42.30 -12.31
N GLY A 105 -1.43 -42.45 -11.88
CA GLY A 105 -1.01 -42.08 -10.51
C GLY A 105 -1.19 -40.60 -10.22
N ALA A 106 -0.86 -39.71 -11.16
CA ALA A 106 -1.07 -38.26 -11.02
C ALA A 106 -2.56 -37.89 -10.88
N VAL A 107 -3.45 -38.48 -11.70
CA VAL A 107 -4.91 -38.27 -11.57
C VAL A 107 -5.43 -38.81 -10.23
N SER A 108 -4.97 -40.01 -9.81
CA SER A 108 -5.33 -40.57 -8.51
C SER A 108 -4.88 -39.65 -7.35
N HIS A 109 -3.70 -39.06 -7.47
CA HIS A 109 -3.17 -38.08 -6.50
C HIS A 109 -4.06 -36.81 -6.43
N LEU A 110 -4.41 -36.22 -7.59
CA LEU A 110 -5.32 -35.07 -7.65
C LEU A 110 -6.68 -35.39 -7.03
N ASN A 111 -7.26 -36.53 -7.31
CA ASN A 111 -8.56 -36.95 -6.77
C ASN A 111 -8.54 -37.24 -5.26
N ALA A 112 -7.34 -37.44 -4.67
CA ALA A 112 -7.16 -37.53 -3.21
C ALA A 112 -7.06 -36.18 -2.51
N ILE A 113 -6.74 -35.11 -3.25
CA ILE A 113 -6.78 -33.73 -2.73
C ILE A 113 -8.26 -33.31 -2.77
N THR A 114 -8.79 -32.83 -1.66
CA THR A 114 -10.14 -32.23 -1.66
C THR A 114 -10.09 -30.94 -2.44
N PRO A 115 -10.73 -30.84 -3.63
CA PRO A 115 -10.74 -29.57 -4.35
C PRO A 115 -11.42 -28.50 -3.50
N PRO A 116 -11.03 -27.23 -3.62
CA PRO A 116 -11.71 -26.13 -2.95
C PRO A 116 -13.19 -26.17 -3.25
N ALA A 117 -14.02 -26.25 -2.21
CA ALA A 117 -15.46 -26.47 -2.35
C ALA A 117 -16.10 -25.32 -3.14
N SER A 118 -16.62 -25.60 -4.31
CA SER A 118 -17.65 -24.74 -4.91
C SER A 118 -18.84 -24.72 -3.96
N PRO A 119 -19.36 -23.56 -3.56
CA PRO A 119 -20.52 -23.50 -2.68
C PRO A 119 -21.68 -24.20 -3.36
N SER A 120 -22.26 -25.17 -2.69
CA SER A 120 -23.36 -26.01 -3.19
C SER A 120 -24.66 -25.27 -3.51
N SER A 121 -24.73 -23.96 -3.29
CA SER A 121 -25.96 -23.16 -3.40
C SER A 121 -25.79 -21.74 -3.97
N SER A 122 -24.57 -21.28 -4.30
CA SER A 122 -24.32 -19.95 -4.89
C SER A 122 -23.43 -20.05 -6.14
N LEU A 123 -23.52 -19.05 -7.02
CA LEU A 123 -22.58 -18.93 -8.15
C LEU A 123 -21.16 -18.71 -7.60
N PRO A 124 -20.11 -19.27 -8.25
CA PRO A 124 -18.75 -19.07 -7.82
C PRO A 124 -18.33 -17.59 -7.98
N ASP A 125 -17.35 -17.15 -7.18
CA ASP A 125 -16.76 -15.82 -7.34
C ASP A 125 -15.95 -15.73 -8.63
N ALA A 126 -15.21 -16.79 -8.98
CA ALA A 126 -14.38 -16.82 -10.18
C ALA A 126 -14.59 -18.08 -11.01
N SER A 127 -14.49 -17.94 -12.34
CA SER A 127 -14.32 -19.07 -13.28
C SER A 127 -12.91 -19.04 -13.85
N ILE A 128 -12.10 -20.06 -13.52
CA ILE A 128 -10.75 -20.23 -14.02
C ILE A 128 -10.83 -21.05 -15.31
N VAL A 129 -10.56 -20.42 -16.45
CA VAL A 129 -10.53 -21.02 -17.77
C VAL A 129 -9.11 -21.38 -18.13
N VAL A 130 -8.86 -22.67 -18.37
CA VAL A 130 -7.55 -23.22 -18.73
C VAL A 130 -7.65 -23.83 -20.13
N PRO A 131 -7.20 -23.13 -21.18
CA PRO A 131 -7.09 -23.70 -22.52
C PRO A 131 -5.91 -24.66 -22.60
N ILE A 132 -6.08 -25.83 -23.26
CA ILE A 132 -5.01 -26.80 -23.41
C ILE A 132 -4.86 -27.27 -24.87
N TYR A 133 -3.60 -27.52 -25.26
CA TYR A 133 -3.25 -28.20 -26.47
C TYR A 133 -2.00 -29.06 -26.22
N GLY A 134 -2.24 -30.33 -25.80
CA GLY A 134 -1.19 -31.21 -25.32
C GLY A 134 -0.59 -30.80 -23.97
N GLN A 135 0.60 -31.29 -23.68
CA GLN A 135 1.35 -31.02 -22.45
C GLN A 135 0.62 -31.45 -21.16
N LEU A 136 0.02 -32.67 -21.20
CA LEU A 136 -0.77 -33.21 -20.09
C LEU A 136 -0.05 -33.12 -18.72
N ALA A 137 1.26 -33.43 -18.69
CA ALA A 137 2.03 -33.37 -17.43
C ALA A 137 2.01 -32.00 -16.80
N TYR A 138 2.16 -30.91 -17.58
CA TYR A 138 2.08 -29.56 -17.11
C TYR A 138 0.66 -29.17 -16.68
N THR A 139 -0.37 -29.60 -17.42
CA THR A 139 -1.77 -29.41 -17.04
C THR A 139 -2.08 -30.01 -15.67
N LEU A 140 -1.62 -31.27 -15.43
CA LEU A 140 -1.80 -31.93 -14.14
C LEU A 140 -1.03 -31.25 -13.01
N ASN A 141 0.18 -30.72 -13.27
CA ASN A 141 0.93 -29.89 -12.30
C ASN A 141 0.24 -28.56 -12.01
N CYS A 142 -0.37 -27.93 -13.02
CA CYS A 142 -1.18 -26.70 -12.83
C CYS A 142 -2.39 -27.01 -11.93
N LEU A 143 -3.14 -28.07 -12.22
CA LEU A 143 -4.28 -28.50 -11.40
C LEU A 143 -3.90 -28.85 -9.96
N GLU A 144 -2.74 -29.51 -9.77
CA GLU A 144 -2.24 -29.80 -8.44
C GLU A 144 -2.03 -28.53 -7.63
N SER A 145 -1.45 -27.48 -8.23
CA SER A 145 -1.27 -26.21 -7.53
C SER A 145 -2.60 -25.49 -7.22
N LEU A 146 -3.58 -25.55 -8.13
CA LEU A 146 -4.91 -25.00 -7.89
C LEU A 146 -5.67 -25.74 -6.78
N PHE A 147 -5.48 -27.05 -6.65
CA PHE A 147 -6.14 -27.86 -5.62
C PHE A 147 -5.47 -27.76 -4.25
N THR A 148 -4.17 -27.54 -4.23
CA THR A 148 -3.38 -27.48 -2.98
C THR A 148 -3.52 -26.15 -2.26
N HIS A 149 -3.66 -25.03 -3.00
CA HIS A 149 -3.73 -23.71 -2.40
C HIS A 149 -5.17 -23.29 -2.10
N SER A 150 -5.42 -22.89 -0.85
CA SER A 150 -6.71 -22.35 -0.42
C SER A 150 -6.93 -20.92 -0.94
N SER A 151 -8.18 -20.57 -1.15
CA SER A 151 -8.60 -19.19 -1.46
C SER A 151 -9.81 -18.80 -0.62
N ARG A 152 -9.94 -17.52 -0.27
CA ARG A 152 -11.13 -16.94 0.35
C ARG A 152 -12.29 -16.85 -0.63
N TYR A 153 -11.99 -16.84 -1.93
CA TYR A 153 -12.96 -16.78 -3.01
C TYR A 153 -13.30 -18.17 -3.50
N SER A 154 -14.58 -18.40 -3.72
CA SER A 154 -15.06 -19.64 -4.36
C SER A 154 -14.77 -19.62 -5.86
N PHE A 155 -14.36 -20.76 -6.43
CA PHE A 155 -14.07 -20.82 -7.86
C PHE A 155 -14.44 -22.15 -8.49
N GLU A 156 -14.65 -22.13 -9.80
CA GLU A 156 -14.75 -23.32 -10.67
C GLU A 156 -13.58 -23.34 -11.64
N ILE A 157 -13.20 -24.54 -12.10
CA ILE A 157 -12.14 -24.75 -13.08
C ILE A 157 -12.75 -25.33 -14.35
N ILE A 158 -12.50 -24.70 -15.50
CA ILE A 158 -13.01 -25.09 -16.81
C ILE A 158 -11.82 -25.37 -17.73
N ILE A 159 -11.62 -26.63 -18.09
CA ILE A 159 -10.57 -27.06 -19.01
C ILE A 159 -11.14 -27.12 -20.42
N ILE A 160 -10.55 -26.37 -21.36
CA ILE A 160 -10.91 -26.41 -22.79
C ILE A 160 -9.80 -27.08 -23.58
N ASP A 161 -10.05 -28.33 -24.00
CA ASP A 161 -9.14 -29.11 -24.79
C ASP A 161 -9.33 -28.80 -26.29
N ASP A 162 -8.35 -28.18 -26.90
CA ASP A 162 -8.35 -27.79 -28.30
C ASP A 162 -7.89 -28.90 -29.22
N VAL A 163 -8.40 -30.10 -28.99
CA VAL A 163 -8.03 -31.32 -29.71
C VAL A 163 -6.58 -31.71 -29.47
N SER A 164 -6.18 -31.79 -28.20
CA SER A 164 -4.83 -32.23 -27.79
C SER A 164 -4.42 -33.54 -28.46
N PRO A 165 -3.20 -33.63 -28.99
CA PRO A 165 -2.70 -34.81 -29.68
C PRO A 165 -2.17 -35.91 -28.74
N ASP A 166 -2.05 -35.57 -27.43
CA ASP A 166 -1.54 -36.47 -26.39
C ASP A 166 -2.67 -37.16 -25.61
N GLU A 167 -2.35 -37.79 -24.50
CA GLU A 167 -3.26 -38.53 -23.63
C GLU A 167 -4.27 -37.65 -22.84
N SER A 168 -4.31 -36.34 -23.07
CA SER A 168 -5.16 -35.36 -22.30
C SER A 168 -6.63 -35.78 -22.30
N SER A 169 -7.17 -36.15 -23.46
CA SER A 169 -8.59 -36.57 -23.59
C SER A 169 -8.91 -37.88 -22.89
N ARG A 170 -7.90 -38.71 -22.60
CA ARG A 170 -8.06 -39.95 -21.87
C ARG A 170 -8.07 -39.75 -20.36
N TYR A 171 -7.26 -38.85 -19.82
CA TYR A 171 -7.05 -38.73 -18.37
C TYR A 171 -7.81 -37.58 -17.72
N LEU A 172 -7.90 -36.39 -18.36
CA LEU A 172 -8.54 -35.21 -17.74
C LEU A 172 -10.03 -35.40 -17.43
N PRO A 173 -10.86 -36.15 -18.23
CA PRO A 173 -12.24 -36.41 -17.85
C PRO A 173 -12.42 -37.17 -16.52
N HIS A 174 -11.36 -37.77 -15.98
CA HIS A 174 -11.37 -38.51 -14.72
C HIS A 174 -10.84 -37.71 -13.53
N VAL A 175 -10.47 -36.44 -13.72
CA VAL A 175 -10.09 -35.53 -12.63
C VAL A 175 -11.35 -34.94 -12.02
N ASN A 176 -11.55 -35.13 -10.70
CA ASN A 176 -12.66 -34.54 -9.96
C ASN A 176 -12.45 -33.04 -9.78
N GLY A 177 -13.56 -32.27 -9.66
CA GLY A 177 -13.50 -30.84 -9.38
C GLY A 177 -13.20 -29.92 -10.58
N ILE A 178 -13.13 -30.49 -11.79
CA ILE A 178 -13.00 -29.70 -13.03
C ILE A 178 -14.19 -29.92 -13.96
N ARG A 179 -14.45 -28.95 -14.83
CA ARG A 179 -15.37 -29.07 -15.97
C ARG A 179 -14.53 -29.19 -17.24
N TYR A 180 -14.45 -30.41 -17.79
CA TYR A 180 -13.69 -30.70 -19.00
C TYR A 180 -14.57 -30.58 -20.23
N HIS A 181 -14.10 -29.85 -21.24
CA HIS A 181 -14.75 -29.74 -22.56
C HIS A 181 -13.72 -29.87 -23.67
N ARG A 182 -13.91 -30.86 -24.56
CA ARG A 182 -13.07 -31.03 -25.77
C ARG A 182 -13.74 -30.40 -26.96
N GLN A 183 -13.03 -29.51 -27.66
CA GLN A 183 -13.53 -28.88 -28.89
C GLN A 183 -13.65 -29.90 -30.04
N PRO A 184 -14.61 -29.69 -30.98
CA PRO A 184 -14.79 -30.59 -32.11
C PRO A 184 -13.65 -30.51 -33.16
N LYS A 185 -12.93 -29.38 -33.19
CA LYS A 185 -11.76 -29.14 -34.04
C LYS A 185 -10.85 -28.11 -33.40
N ASN A 186 -9.54 -28.20 -33.66
CA ASN A 186 -8.57 -27.24 -33.23
C ASN A 186 -8.94 -25.83 -33.72
N GLY A 187 -9.00 -24.87 -32.82
CA GLY A 187 -9.38 -23.50 -33.08
C GLY A 187 -8.39 -22.44 -32.61
N GLY A 188 -7.35 -22.90 -31.90
CA GLY A 188 -6.32 -22.06 -31.31
C GLY A 188 -6.73 -21.45 -29.97
N PHE A 189 -5.77 -20.79 -29.33
CA PHE A 189 -5.86 -20.24 -27.98
C PHE A 189 -7.06 -19.32 -27.80
N ILE A 190 -7.21 -18.32 -28.66
CA ILE A 190 -8.29 -17.31 -28.58
C ILE A 190 -9.67 -17.98 -28.58
N LYS A 191 -9.88 -18.95 -29.48
CA LYS A 191 -11.16 -19.65 -29.54
C LYS A 191 -11.42 -20.49 -28.31
N SER A 192 -10.38 -21.14 -27.77
CA SER A 192 -10.49 -21.95 -26.56
C SER A 192 -10.85 -21.11 -25.33
N CYS A 193 -10.18 -19.97 -25.13
CA CYS A 193 -10.52 -19.03 -24.07
C CYS A 193 -11.96 -18.50 -24.19
N ASN A 194 -12.36 -18.07 -25.41
CA ASN A 194 -13.71 -17.57 -25.63
C ASN A 194 -14.78 -18.66 -25.45
N THR A 195 -14.48 -19.92 -25.81
CA THR A 195 -15.39 -21.05 -25.55
C THR A 195 -15.54 -21.31 -24.06
N GLY A 196 -14.44 -21.34 -23.30
CA GLY A 196 -14.48 -21.51 -21.85
C GLY A 196 -15.28 -20.40 -21.16
N ALA A 197 -15.13 -19.18 -21.63
CA ALA A 197 -15.88 -18.03 -21.12
C ALA A 197 -17.40 -18.16 -21.31
N THR A 198 -17.88 -18.83 -22.35
CA THR A 198 -19.33 -19.08 -22.54
C THR A 198 -19.88 -20.09 -21.53
N MET A 199 -19.02 -20.90 -20.93
CA MET A 199 -19.38 -21.93 -19.94
C MET A 199 -19.27 -21.41 -18.49
N ALA A 200 -18.59 -20.29 -18.31
CA ALA A 200 -18.27 -19.70 -17.02
C ALA A 200 -19.49 -19.14 -16.30
N GLN A 201 -19.55 -19.33 -14.98
CA GLN A 201 -20.64 -18.90 -14.09
C GLN A 201 -20.16 -17.86 -13.06
N GLY A 202 -18.85 -17.68 -12.88
CA GLY A 202 -18.25 -16.78 -11.91
C GLY A 202 -18.49 -15.30 -12.21
N ARG A 203 -18.43 -14.49 -11.16
CA ARG A 203 -18.47 -13.03 -11.29
C ARG A 203 -17.20 -12.50 -11.99
N PHE A 204 -16.07 -13.17 -11.79
CA PHE A 204 -14.82 -12.86 -12.44
C PHE A 204 -14.42 -13.98 -13.41
N MET A 205 -13.94 -13.56 -14.57
CA MET A 205 -13.27 -14.42 -15.54
C MET A 205 -11.78 -14.42 -15.23
N VAL A 206 -11.18 -15.60 -15.08
CA VAL A 206 -9.75 -15.77 -14.89
C VAL A 206 -9.22 -16.67 -16.02
N MET A 207 -8.33 -16.12 -16.87
CA MET A 207 -7.60 -16.90 -17.87
C MET A 207 -6.29 -17.35 -17.27
N LEU A 208 -5.98 -18.65 -17.37
CA LEU A 208 -4.76 -19.23 -16.85
C LEU A 208 -4.19 -20.25 -17.84
N ASN A 209 -2.92 -20.11 -18.21
CA ASN A 209 -2.26 -21.10 -19.06
C ASN A 209 -2.06 -22.42 -18.33
N ASN A 210 -2.12 -23.52 -19.08
CA ASN A 210 -1.96 -24.87 -18.53
C ASN A 210 -0.51 -25.22 -18.14
N ASP A 211 0.48 -24.50 -18.68
CA ASP A 211 1.90 -24.65 -18.34
C ASP A 211 2.33 -23.64 -17.25
N THR A 212 1.46 -23.47 -16.25
CA THR A 212 1.70 -22.63 -15.09
C THR A 212 1.61 -23.42 -13.78
N ARG A 213 2.16 -22.82 -12.72
CA ARG A 213 1.96 -23.24 -11.34
C ARG A 213 1.64 -22.01 -10.51
N VAL A 214 0.46 -21.98 -9.90
CA VAL A 214 0.04 -20.89 -9.03
C VAL A 214 0.69 -21.02 -7.65
N VAL A 215 0.80 -19.91 -6.96
CA VAL A 215 1.38 -19.81 -5.62
C VAL A 215 0.30 -19.43 -4.63
N GLU A 216 0.49 -19.77 -3.36
CA GLU A 216 -0.47 -19.44 -2.30
C GLU A 216 -0.85 -17.96 -2.34
N GLY A 217 -2.16 -17.68 -2.20
CA GLY A 217 -2.72 -16.33 -2.26
C GLY A 217 -2.87 -15.74 -3.68
N TRP A 218 -2.46 -16.45 -4.74
CA TRP A 218 -2.54 -15.97 -6.12
C TRP A 218 -3.92 -15.43 -6.50
N LEU A 219 -4.98 -16.21 -6.26
CA LEU A 219 -6.35 -15.83 -6.62
C LEU A 219 -6.87 -14.70 -5.73
N ASP A 220 -6.56 -14.75 -4.44
CA ASP A 220 -6.98 -13.74 -3.48
C ASP A 220 -6.42 -12.36 -3.83
N GLU A 221 -5.13 -12.28 -4.14
CA GLU A 221 -4.45 -11.03 -4.46
C GLU A 221 -4.95 -10.41 -5.78
N ILE A 222 -5.22 -11.26 -6.80
CA ILE A 222 -5.72 -10.74 -8.07
C ILE A 222 -7.16 -10.25 -7.97
N LEU A 223 -8.02 -10.91 -7.18
CA LEU A 223 -9.42 -10.51 -6.99
C LEU A 223 -9.58 -9.35 -6.01
N ASP A 224 -8.78 -9.28 -4.94
CA ASP A 224 -8.74 -8.14 -4.02
C ASP A 224 -8.38 -6.84 -4.75
N SER A 225 -7.61 -6.93 -5.83
CA SER A 225 -7.25 -5.76 -6.65
C SER A 225 -8.46 -5.00 -7.20
N PHE A 226 -9.58 -5.68 -7.47
CA PHE A 226 -10.83 -5.03 -7.91
C PHE A 226 -11.57 -4.30 -6.77
N ILE A 227 -11.27 -4.66 -5.53
CA ILE A 227 -11.76 -3.94 -4.34
C ILE A 227 -10.88 -2.71 -4.08
N LEU A 228 -9.55 -2.89 -4.18
CA LEU A 228 -8.58 -1.81 -3.99
C LEU A 228 -8.72 -0.71 -5.04
N TRP A 229 -8.94 -1.10 -6.29
CA TRP A 229 -9.08 -0.18 -7.42
C TRP A 229 -10.41 -0.40 -8.14
N PRO A 230 -11.48 0.33 -7.76
CA PRO A 230 -12.81 0.14 -8.34
C PRO A 230 -12.91 0.40 -9.85
N LYS A 231 -11.92 1.10 -10.42
CA LYS A 231 -11.80 1.31 -11.87
C LYS A 231 -11.03 0.20 -12.57
N ALA A 232 -10.43 -0.74 -11.85
CA ALA A 232 -9.74 -1.87 -12.47
C ALA A 232 -10.70 -2.64 -13.38
N GLY A 233 -10.30 -2.85 -14.61
CA GLY A 233 -11.01 -3.65 -15.60
C GLY A 233 -10.26 -4.93 -15.97
N LEU A 234 -8.94 -4.93 -15.81
CA LEU A 234 -8.08 -6.06 -16.05
C LEU A 234 -6.94 -6.06 -15.02
N VAL A 235 -6.72 -7.19 -14.37
CA VAL A 235 -5.64 -7.36 -13.40
C VAL A 235 -4.83 -8.60 -13.77
N GLY A 236 -3.52 -8.53 -13.62
CA GLY A 236 -2.66 -9.70 -13.90
C GLY A 236 -1.54 -9.88 -12.89
N SER A 237 -0.92 -11.04 -12.98
CA SER A 237 0.04 -11.59 -12.03
C SER A 237 1.49 -11.23 -12.37
N LYS A 238 2.37 -11.36 -11.38
CA LYS A 238 3.83 -11.42 -11.55
C LYS A 238 4.22 -12.80 -12.01
N LEU A 239 4.93 -12.88 -13.13
CA LEU A 239 5.32 -14.15 -13.74
C LEU A 239 6.80 -14.44 -13.50
N PHE A 240 7.09 -15.66 -13.09
CA PHE A 240 8.43 -16.18 -12.86
C PHE A 240 8.74 -17.30 -13.85
N TYR A 241 9.98 -17.38 -14.30
CA TYR A 241 10.47 -18.59 -14.94
C TYR A 241 10.70 -19.70 -13.91
N ALA A 242 10.80 -20.94 -14.39
CA ALA A 242 11.08 -22.09 -13.53
C ALA A 242 12.45 -22.02 -12.83
N ASP A 243 13.40 -21.24 -13.34
CA ASP A 243 14.70 -20.98 -12.71
C ASP A 243 14.64 -19.87 -11.64
N GLY A 244 13.48 -19.24 -11.46
CA GLY A 244 13.25 -18.18 -10.48
C GLY A 244 13.53 -16.77 -10.98
N SER A 245 14.04 -16.61 -12.20
CA SER A 245 14.17 -15.27 -12.79
C SER A 245 12.81 -14.68 -13.15
N LEU A 246 12.75 -13.36 -13.24
CA LEU A 246 11.53 -12.65 -13.60
C LEU A 246 11.20 -12.89 -15.08
N GLN A 247 9.95 -13.28 -15.35
CA GLN A 247 9.43 -13.31 -16.71
C GLN A 247 8.68 -12.03 -17.06
N GLU A 248 7.81 -11.56 -16.17
CA GLU A 248 7.03 -10.36 -16.38
C GLU A 248 6.61 -9.70 -15.05
N ALA A 249 6.81 -8.40 -14.99
CA ALA A 249 6.21 -7.52 -13.99
C ALA A 249 5.39 -6.43 -14.72
N GLY A 250 4.29 -6.86 -15.38
CA GLY A 250 3.49 -6.01 -16.26
C GLY A 250 4.14 -5.76 -17.62
N GLY A 251 3.39 -5.20 -18.55
CA GLY A 251 3.79 -5.02 -19.94
C GLY A 251 3.83 -3.58 -20.39
N ILE A 252 4.72 -3.29 -21.34
CA ILE A 252 4.84 -1.99 -22.03
C ILE A 252 4.48 -2.21 -23.50
N ILE A 253 3.56 -1.40 -24.03
CA ILE A 253 3.27 -1.35 -25.48
C ILE A 253 3.91 -0.08 -26.03
N TRP A 254 4.77 -0.23 -27.02
CA TRP A 254 5.53 0.85 -27.62
C TRP A 254 4.77 1.54 -28.78
N ARG A 255 5.32 2.66 -29.25
CA ARG A 255 4.75 3.43 -30.38
C ARG A 255 4.58 2.60 -31.64
N ASP A 256 5.45 1.65 -31.91
CA ASP A 256 5.43 0.77 -33.09
C ASP A 256 4.50 -0.44 -32.93
N GLY A 257 3.76 -0.53 -31.83
CA GLY A 257 2.87 -1.65 -31.50
C GLY A 257 3.57 -2.88 -30.96
N SER A 258 4.89 -2.86 -30.78
CA SER A 258 5.60 -3.93 -30.10
C SER A 258 5.27 -3.93 -28.61
N SER A 259 5.22 -5.12 -28.00
CA SER A 259 4.88 -5.32 -26.60
C SER A 259 6.04 -6.00 -25.88
N TRP A 260 6.42 -5.45 -24.71
CA TRP A 260 7.50 -5.98 -23.89
C TRP A 260 6.97 -6.46 -22.54
N ASN A 261 7.39 -7.64 -22.12
CA ASN A 261 7.29 -8.08 -20.74
C ASN A 261 8.35 -7.34 -19.92
N TYR A 262 7.93 -6.41 -19.07
CA TYR A 262 8.85 -5.58 -18.30
C TYR A 262 9.58 -6.41 -17.25
N GLY A 263 10.91 -6.27 -17.19
CA GLY A 263 11.77 -6.97 -16.24
C GLY A 263 12.20 -8.38 -16.66
N ARG A 264 11.96 -8.79 -17.92
CA ARG A 264 12.30 -10.12 -18.40
C ARG A 264 13.77 -10.49 -18.18
N ASN A 265 14.02 -11.66 -17.55
CA ASN A 265 15.33 -12.21 -17.18
C ASN A 265 16.09 -11.39 -16.13
N ASP A 266 15.43 -10.48 -15.39
CA ASP A 266 16.02 -9.74 -14.29
C ASP A 266 15.66 -10.36 -12.93
N ASP A 267 16.23 -9.82 -11.86
CA ASP A 267 15.93 -10.21 -10.48
C ASP A 267 14.51 -9.75 -10.08
N PRO A 268 13.60 -10.69 -9.77
CA PRO A 268 12.21 -10.37 -9.45
C PRO A 268 12.05 -9.52 -8.20
N ASN A 269 13.03 -9.51 -7.31
CA ASN A 269 12.93 -8.88 -6.00
C ASN A 269 13.29 -7.39 -6.00
N ARG A 270 13.69 -6.82 -7.15
CA ARG A 270 13.98 -5.39 -7.21
C ARG A 270 12.75 -4.55 -6.85
N PRO A 271 12.90 -3.45 -6.09
CA PRO A 271 11.82 -2.57 -5.67
C PRO A 271 10.82 -2.23 -6.78
N HIS A 272 11.31 -1.88 -7.95
CA HIS A 272 10.49 -1.45 -9.09
C HIS A 272 9.69 -2.58 -9.79
N TYR A 273 9.87 -3.85 -9.41
CA TYR A 273 9.06 -4.99 -9.84
C TYR A 273 8.09 -5.49 -8.76
N SER A 274 8.09 -4.85 -7.60
CA SER A 274 7.47 -5.42 -6.40
C SER A 274 6.33 -4.60 -5.81
N TYR A 275 5.76 -3.64 -6.55
CA TYR A 275 4.57 -2.88 -6.12
C TYR A 275 3.49 -2.88 -7.20
N ALA A 276 2.23 -2.79 -6.77
CA ALA A 276 1.08 -2.74 -7.67
C ALA A 276 1.05 -1.42 -8.44
N ARG A 277 0.74 -1.48 -9.74
CA ARG A 277 0.67 -0.30 -10.59
C ARG A 277 -0.19 -0.50 -11.82
N GLN A 278 -0.63 0.60 -12.40
CA GLN A 278 -1.24 0.60 -13.73
C GLN A 278 -0.17 0.28 -14.79
N VAL A 279 -0.55 -0.49 -15.79
CA VAL A 279 0.34 -0.94 -16.89
C VAL A 279 -0.41 -0.88 -18.23
N ASP A 280 0.33 -0.96 -19.32
CA ASP A 280 -0.28 -0.94 -20.65
C ASP A 280 -1.03 -2.22 -20.98
N TYR A 281 -0.48 -3.36 -20.57
CA TYR A 281 -1.10 -4.69 -20.72
C TYR A 281 -0.49 -5.67 -19.71
N ILE A 282 -1.10 -6.83 -19.63
CA ILE A 282 -0.64 -8.00 -18.87
C ILE A 282 -0.75 -9.22 -19.78
N SER A 283 0.24 -10.11 -19.72
CA SER A 283 0.23 -11.37 -20.47
C SER A 283 -1.03 -12.19 -20.15
N GLY A 284 -1.66 -12.69 -21.20
CA GLY A 284 -2.81 -13.61 -21.11
C GLY A 284 -2.55 -14.92 -20.37
N CYS A 285 -1.30 -15.11 -19.91
CA CYS A 285 -0.89 -16.27 -19.11
C CYS A 285 -1.64 -16.35 -17.77
N SER A 286 -1.88 -15.20 -17.10
CA SER A 286 -2.67 -15.10 -15.86
C SER A 286 -3.30 -13.73 -15.73
N ILE A 287 -4.56 -13.63 -16.12
CA ILE A 287 -5.35 -12.40 -16.06
C ILE A 287 -6.73 -12.65 -15.47
N ALA A 288 -7.25 -11.65 -14.77
CA ALA A 288 -8.62 -11.63 -14.28
C ALA A 288 -9.34 -10.34 -14.70
N LEU A 289 -10.63 -10.44 -14.96
CA LEU A 289 -11.51 -9.30 -15.22
C LEU A 289 -12.97 -9.64 -14.85
N PRO A 290 -13.83 -8.62 -14.61
CA PRO A 290 -15.25 -8.85 -14.40
C PRO A 290 -15.90 -9.55 -15.59
N ALA A 291 -16.74 -10.56 -15.32
CA ALA A 291 -17.38 -11.37 -16.37
C ALA A 291 -18.34 -10.56 -17.28
N ASP A 292 -18.95 -9.50 -16.76
CA ASP A 292 -19.78 -8.57 -17.53
C ASP A 292 -18.94 -7.71 -18.48
N LEU A 293 -17.75 -7.28 -18.04
CA LEU A 293 -16.80 -6.55 -18.88
C LEU A 293 -16.25 -7.45 -20.00
N TRP A 294 -15.90 -8.72 -19.68
CA TRP A 294 -15.51 -9.70 -20.72
C TRP A 294 -16.57 -9.80 -21.80
N ARG A 295 -17.84 -9.98 -21.40
CA ARG A 295 -18.97 -10.07 -22.35
C ARG A 295 -19.20 -8.78 -23.14
N ALA A 296 -19.09 -7.62 -22.48
CA ALA A 296 -19.24 -6.33 -23.14
C ALA A 296 -18.15 -6.05 -24.19
N LEU A 297 -16.96 -6.58 -23.97
CA LEU A 297 -15.82 -6.50 -24.89
C LEU A 297 -15.77 -7.65 -25.94
N ASP A 298 -16.71 -8.60 -25.91
CA ASP A 298 -16.75 -9.80 -26.79
C ASP A 298 -15.48 -10.66 -26.64
N GLY A 299 -14.88 -10.73 -25.45
CA GLY A 299 -13.73 -11.55 -25.13
C GLY A 299 -12.46 -11.19 -25.89
N PHE A 300 -11.63 -12.20 -26.20
CA PHE A 300 -10.48 -12.03 -27.08
C PHE A 300 -10.92 -11.88 -28.54
N ASP A 301 -10.36 -10.88 -29.24
CA ASP A 301 -10.75 -10.60 -30.62
C ASP A 301 -10.17 -11.64 -31.62
N ARG A 302 -11.06 -12.21 -32.42
CA ARG A 302 -10.72 -13.21 -33.44
C ARG A 302 -9.80 -12.69 -34.54
N LEU A 303 -9.62 -11.36 -34.66
CA LEU A 303 -8.64 -10.74 -35.57
C LEU A 303 -7.22 -11.29 -35.35
N PHE A 304 -6.90 -11.66 -34.10
CA PHE A 304 -5.58 -12.13 -33.69
C PHE A 304 -5.44 -13.67 -33.71
N THR A 305 -6.43 -14.39 -34.22
CA THR A 305 -6.36 -15.88 -34.33
C THR A 305 -5.11 -16.32 -35.10
N PRO A 306 -4.38 -17.39 -34.65
CA PRO A 306 -4.76 -18.30 -33.58
C PRO A 306 -4.35 -17.83 -32.17
N ALA A 307 -3.34 -16.97 -32.02
CA ALA A 307 -2.78 -16.48 -30.77
C ALA A 307 -1.84 -15.27 -31.00
N TYR A 308 -1.43 -14.61 -29.92
CA TYR A 308 -0.55 -13.45 -29.73
C TYR A 308 -1.19 -12.10 -30.07
N CYS A 309 -0.91 -11.13 -29.20
CA CYS A 309 -1.43 -9.77 -29.19
C CYS A 309 -2.93 -9.65 -28.83
N GLU A 310 -3.65 -10.73 -28.57
CA GLU A 310 -5.02 -10.71 -28.06
C GLU A 310 -5.12 -10.12 -26.67
N ASP A 311 -4.10 -10.35 -25.83
CA ASP A 311 -3.95 -9.81 -24.46
C ASP A 311 -3.67 -8.28 -24.50
N ALA A 312 -2.74 -7.86 -25.33
CA ALA A 312 -2.44 -6.44 -25.52
C ALA A 312 -3.65 -5.68 -26.11
N ASP A 313 -4.37 -6.30 -27.08
CA ASP A 313 -5.59 -5.72 -27.62
C ASP A 313 -6.72 -5.67 -26.59
N LEU A 314 -6.93 -6.71 -25.80
CA LEU A 314 -7.91 -6.72 -24.70
C LEU A 314 -7.61 -5.60 -23.70
N ALA A 315 -6.36 -5.45 -23.30
CA ALA A 315 -5.94 -4.37 -22.40
C ALA A 315 -6.23 -2.98 -22.97
N LEU A 316 -5.92 -2.74 -24.25
CA LEU A 316 -6.23 -1.48 -24.92
C LEU A 316 -7.75 -1.23 -25.05
N ARG A 317 -8.57 -2.29 -25.25
CA ARG A 317 -10.04 -2.18 -25.25
C ARG A 317 -10.58 -1.87 -23.85
N VAL A 318 -10.02 -2.47 -22.80
CA VAL A 318 -10.34 -2.17 -21.39
C VAL A 318 -10.07 -0.69 -21.11
N ILE A 319 -8.89 -0.18 -21.52
CA ILE A 319 -8.53 1.23 -21.33
C ILE A 319 -9.45 2.14 -22.19
N ALA A 320 -9.82 1.72 -23.40
CA ALA A 320 -10.75 2.48 -24.25
C ALA A 320 -12.17 2.54 -23.65
N ALA A 321 -12.57 1.53 -22.88
CA ALA A 321 -13.82 1.50 -22.13
C ALA A 321 -13.78 2.34 -20.82
N GLY A 322 -12.71 3.12 -20.58
CA GLY A 322 -12.57 3.97 -19.39
C GLY A 322 -12.21 3.20 -18.12
N ARG A 323 -11.72 1.97 -18.26
CA ARG A 323 -11.23 1.14 -17.15
C ARG A 323 -9.70 1.13 -17.14
N GLU A 324 -9.13 0.58 -16.07
CA GLU A 324 -7.69 0.54 -15.81
C GLU A 324 -7.16 -0.90 -15.92
N VAL A 325 -5.90 -1.04 -16.32
CA VAL A 325 -5.17 -2.31 -16.36
C VAL A 325 -4.13 -2.28 -15.26
N TRP A 326 -4.16 -3.27 -14.37
CA TRP A 326 -3.33 -3.30 -13.18
C TRP A 326 -2.44 -4.54 -13.12
N PHE A 327 -1.21 -4.35 -12.69
CA PHE A 327 -0.26 -5.39 -12.31
C PHE A 327 -0.29 -5.54 -10.78
N GLN A 328 -0.54 -6.77 -10.29
CA GLN A 328 -0.49 -7.11 -8.87
C GLN A 328 0.72 -7.99 -8.55
N PRO A 329 1.77 -7.47 -7.91
CA PRO A 329 3.00 -8.24 -7.67
C PRO A 329 2.84 -9.39 -6.68
N ARG A 330 1.79 -9.36 -5.85
CA ARG A 330 1.51 -10.42 -4.87
C ARG A 330 0.72 -11.58 -5.46
N SER A 331 0.05 -11.39 -6.58
CA SER A 331 -0.48 -12.48 -7.40
C SER A 331 0.66 -13.08 -8.22
N ARG A 332 1.14 -14.26 -7.85
CA ARG A 332 2.40 -14.84 -8.36
C ARG A 332 2.18 -16.20 -8.98
N ILE A 333 2.80 -16.45 -10.12
CA ILE A 333 2.81 -17.74 -10.79
C ILE A 333 4.18 -18.07 -11.39
N VAL A 334 4.52 -19.35 -11.44
CA VAL A 334 5.61 -19.88 -12.26
C VAL A 334 5.04 -20.30 -13.61
N HIS A 335 5.65 -19.84 -14.70
CA HIS A 335 5.24 -20.16 -16.07
C HIS A 335 6.38 -20.84 -16.81
N TYR A 336 6.15 -22.07 -17.27
CA TYR A 336 7.16 -22.89 -17.94
C TYR A 336 7.30 -22.56 -19.43
N GLU A 337 7.24 -21.31 -19.81
CA GLU A 337 7.16 -20.76 -21.18
C GLU A 337 7.77 -21.65 -22.29
N GLY A 338 7.10 -21.73 -23.43
CA GLY A 338 7.59 -22.38 -24.63
C GLY A 338 7.32 -23.90 -24.73
N LYS A 339 6.66 -24.47 -23.73
CA LYS A 339 6.34 -25.92 -23.75
C LYS A 339 5.24 -26.24 -24.77
N THR A 340 4.28 -25.31 -24.94
CA THR A 340 3.14 -25.50 -25.86
C THR A 340 3.39 -24.86 -27.24
N SER A 341 4.00 -23.68 -27.32
CA SER A 341 4.09 -22.88 -28.56
C SER A 341 5.50 -22.69 -29.11
N GLY A 342 6.53 -23.23 -28.44
CA GLY A 342 7.94 -23.00 -28.78
C GLY A 342 8.40 -21.55 -28.50
N THR A 343 9.69 -21.27 -28.76
CA THR A 343 10.30 -19.95 -28.53
C THR A 343 10.75 -19.27 -29.82
N ASP A 344 10.72 -19.94 -30.96
CA ASP A 344 11.19 -19.40 -32.25
C ASP A 344 10.09 -18.58 -32.93
N THR A 345 10.34 -17.28 -33.12
CA THR A 345 9.45 -16.35 -33.83
C THR A 345 9.43 -16.53 -35.33
N GLY A 346 10.32 -17.32 -35.90
CA GLY A 346 10.41 -17.66 -37.33
C GLY A 346 9.56 -18.88 -37.72
N ALA A 347 9.09 -19.67 -36.74
CA ALA A 347 8.40 -20.93 -37.01
C ALA A 347 7.23 -21.18 -36.05
N GLY A 348 6.31 -22.06 -36.44
CA GLY A 348 5.19 -22.49 -35.61
C GLY A 348 4.21 -21.37 -35.25
N THR A 349 3.53 -21.51 -34.13
CA THR A 349 2.50 -20.55 -33.67
C THR A 349 3.12 -19.17 -33.35
N LYS A 350 4.37 -19.09 -32.92
CA LYS A 350 5.06 -17.84 -32.55
C LYS A 350 5.33 -16.93 -33.77
N ALA A 351 5.33 -17.44 -34.98
CA ALA A 351 5.42 -16.63 -36.20
C ALA A 351 4.22 -15.67 -36.38
N TYR A 352 3.06 -16.03 -35.82
CA TYR A 352 1.88 -15.14 -35.82
C TYR A 352 2.07 -13.88 -34.99
N GLN A 353 2.97 -13.87 -34.00
CA GLN A 353 3.27 -12.68 -33.20
C GLN A 353 3.69 -11.50 -34.09
N VAL A 354 4.56 -11.73 -35.07
CA VAL A 354 5.02 -10.70 -36.01
C VAL A 354 3.88 -10.13 -36.86
N VAL A 355 2.99 -11.02 -37.33
CA VAL A 355 1.82 -10.61 -38.13
C VAL A 355 0.80 -9.85 -37.27
N ASN A 356 0.53 -10.35 -36.07
CA ASN A 356 -0.49 -9.79 -35.19
C ASN A 356 -0.03 -8.47 -34.55
N SER A 357 1.27 -8.25 -34.31
CA SER A 357 1.80 -6.94 -33.89
C SER A 357 1.53 -5.86 -34.92
N LYS A 358 1.60 -6.17 -36.22
CA LYS A 358 1.23 -5.23 -37.28
C LYS A 358 -0.27 -4.89 -37.26
N LYS A 359 -1.14 -5.90 -37.02
CA LYS A 359 -2.58 -5.69 -36.88
C LYS A 359 -2.91 -4.83 -35.65
N LEU A 360 -2.23 -5.09 -34.52
CA LEU A 360 -2.36 -4.32 -33.30
C LEU A 360 -1.98 -2.86 -33.55
N PHE A 361 -0.82 -2.61 -34.18
CA PHE A 361 -0.39 -1.27 -34.55
C PHE A 361 -1.41 -0.54 -35.42
N LEU A 362 -1.86 -1.17 -36.52
CA LEU A 362 -2.82 -0.55 -37.44
C LEU A 362 -4.17 -0.22 -36.75
N ARG A 363 -4.61 -1.06 -35.84
CA ARG A 363 -5.86 -0.84 -35.09
C ARG A 363 -5.74 0.32 -34.09
N TRP A 364 -4.59 0.47 -33.43
CA TRP A 364 -4.39 1.39 -32.31
C TRP A 364 -3.42 2.52 -32.61
N GLN A 365 -3.02 2.75 -33.86
CA GLN A 365 -1.97 3.69 -34.27
C GLN A 365 -2.14 5.10 -33.68
N ASP A 366 -3.37 5.63 -33.64
CA ASP A 366 -3.64 6.96 -33.10
C ASP A 366 -3.31 7.02 -31.60
N ARG A 367 -3.71 6.01 -30.84
CA ARG A 367 -3.43 5.92 -29.42
C ARG A 367 -1.95 5.64 -29.14
N LEU A 368 -1.32 4.84 -29.97
CA LEU A 368 0.10 4.48 -29.84
C LEU A 368 1.03 5.62 -30.26
N SER A 369 0.56 6.60 -31.04
CA SER A 369 1.37 7.74 -31.51
C SER A 369 1.98 8.56 -30.37
N HIS A 370 1.33 8.61 -29.20
CA HIS A 370 1.77 9.34 -28.01
C HIS A 370 2.70 8.55 -27.09
N ARG A 371 3.06 7.31 -27.45
CA ARG A 371 3.93 6.44 -26.66
C ARG A 371 5.39 6.61 -27.02
N GLY A 372 6.28 6.18 -26.13
CA GLY A 372 7.72 6.20 -26.36
C GLY A 372 8.14 5.30 -27.52
N ARG A 373 9.32 5.59 -28.10
CA ARG A 373 9.94 4.71 -29.09
C ARG A 373 10.40 3.41 -28.40
N ASN A 374 10.34 2.31 -29.13
CA ASN A 374 10.77 1.00 -28.63
C ASN A 374 12.15 1.09 -27.96
N ALA A 375 12.27 0.50 -26.77
CA ALA A 375 13.43 0.48 -25.90
C ALA A 375 13.88 1.83 -25.33
N GLN A 376 13.19 2.93 -25.62
CA GLN A 376 13.59 4.25 -25.08
C GLN A 376 12.99 4.42 -23.67
N ALA A 377 13.86 4.56 -22.67
CA ALA A 377 13.52 4.84 -21.29
C ALA A 377 12.44 3.92 -20.68
N PRO A 378 12.58 2.59 -20.70
CA PRO A 378 11.57 1.65 -20.23
C PRO A 378 11.19 1.86 -18.77
N TYR A 379 12.10 2.41 -17.96
CA TYR A 379 11.85 2.78 -16.57
C TYR A 379 10.71 3.80 -16.43
N PHE A 380 10.56 4.74 -17.35
CA PHE A 380 9.47 5.72 -17.36
C PHE A 380 8.22 5.19 -18.06
N GLU A 381 8.41 4.50 -19.17
CA GLU A 381 7.32 3.98 -19.97
C GLU A 381 6.47 2.93 -19.24
N ARG A 382 7.04 2.21 -18.26
CA ARG A 382 6.29 1.29 -17.39
C ARG A 382 5.21 1.99 -16.55
N GLU A 383 5.36 3.30 -16.34
CA GLU A 383 4.50 4.16 -15.51
C GLU A 383 4.15 5.47 -16.23
N ARG A 384 3.88 5.37 -17.50
CA ARG A 384 3.62 6.52 -18.37
C ARG A 384 2.54 7.47 -17.85
N ASP A 385 1.53 6.94 -17.17
CA ASP A 385 0.41 7.73 -16.67
C ASP A 385 0.69 8.40 -15.31
N VAL A 386 1.83 8.09 -14.68
CA VAL A 386 2.26 8.76 -13.46
C VAL A 386 2.68 10.20 -13.79
N ARG A 387 1.93 11.16 -13.23
CA ARG A 387 2.16 12.61 -13.44
C ARG A 387 2.90 13.27 -12.29
N LYS A 388 2.77 12.72 -11.08
CA LYS A 388 3.37 13.28 -9.86
C LYS A 388 3.94 12.17 -9.00
N ARG A 389 5.14 12.40 -8.46
CA ARG A 389 5.82 11.47 -7.56
C ARG A 389 6.11 12.15 -6.24
N ILE A 390 5.87 11.43 -5.15
CA ILE A 390 6.20 11.89 -3.80
C ILE A 390 7.10 10.87 -3.11
N LEU A 391 8.21 11.35 -2.54
CA LEU A 391 9.05 10.56 -1.66
C LEU A 391 8.59 10.75 -0.23
N VAL A 392 8.31 9.66 0.47
CA VAL A 392 7.99 9.65 1.89
C VAL A 392 9.13 9.00 2.65
N ILE A 393 9.68 9.71 3.61
CA ILE A 393 10.87 9.30 4.37
C ILE A 393 10.50 9.19 5.84
N ASP A 394 10.72 8.02 6.44
CA ASP A 394 10.61 7.83 7.88
C ASP A 394 11.83 7.03 8.38
N ILE A 395 11.93 6.85 9.69
CA ILE A 395 13.06 6.18 10.34
C ILE A 395 13.14 4.70 9.94
N THR A 396 12.01 3.99 9.98
CA THR A 396 11.88 2.55 9.65
C THR A 396 10.61 2.30 8.84
N THR A 397 10.48 1.11 8.26
CA THR A 397 9.23 0.67 7.64
C THR A 397 8.09 0.75 8.66
N PRO A 398 6.93 1.35 8.31
CA PRO A 398 5.81 1.49 9.23
C PRO A 398 5.24 0.13 9.66
N THR A 399 5.03 -0.02 10.95
CA THR A 399 4.46 -1.21 11.60
C THR A 399 3.15 -0.83 12.31
N PRO A 400 2.02 -0.66 11.59
CA PRO A 400 0.78 -0.04 12.12
C PRO A 400 0.17 -0.75 13.34
N ASN A 401 0.46 -2.03 13.53
CA ASN A 401 0.01 -2.79 14.71
C ASN A 401 0.91 -2.61 15.94
N GLN A 402 2.02 -1.85 15.84
CA GLN A 402 2.97 -1.68 16.94
C GLN A 402 2.97 -0.27 17.53
N ASP A 403 2.77 0.77 16.71
CA ASP A 403 2.78 2.16 17.16
C ASP A 403 1.90 3.08 16.30
N ALA A 404 1.42 4.15 16.93
CA ALA A 404 0.52 5.11 16.29
C ALA A 404 1.18 5.93 15.16
N GLY A 405 2.49 6.20 15.25
CA GLY A 405 3.21 6.92 14.19
C GLY A 405 3.23 6.12 12.90
N SER A 406 3.46 4.80 12.99
CA SER A 406 3.39 3.89 11.85
C SER A 406 2.00 3.86 11.19
N VAL A 407 0.92 3.94 11.99
CA VAL A 407 -0.45 4.07 11.44
C VAL A 407 -0.55 5.34 10.61
N GLN A 408 -0.05 6.46 11.11
CA GLN A 408 -0.14 7.76 10.41
C GLN A 408 0.71 7.78 9.13
N THR A 409 1.92 7.21 9.15
CA THR A 409 2.76 7.07 7.95
C THR A 409 2.06 6.21 6.89
N PHE A 410 1.42 5.10 7.29
CA PHE A 410 0.66 4.25 6.37
C PHE A 410 -0.54 5.00 5.76
N MET A 411 -1.34 5.69 6.60
CA MET A 411 -2.47 6.51 6.14
C MET A 411 -2.04 7.66 5.23
N ALA A 412 -0.89 8.28 5.50
CA ALA A 412 -0.32 9.32 4.65
C ALA A 412 0.03 8.80 3.26
N LEU A 413 0.60 7.59 3.16
CA LEU A 413 0.87 6.95 1.88
C LEU A 413 -0.41 6.67 1.10
N GLN A 414 -1.50 6.26 1.78
CA GLN A 414 -2.82 6.13 1.16
C GLN A 414 -3.36 7.49 0.67
N CYS A 415 -3.23 8.56 1.47
CA CYS A 415 -3.61 9.90 1.03
C CYS A 415 -2.84 10.35 -0.22
N CYS A 416 -1.56 10.02 -0.32
CA CYS A 416 -0.76 10.31 -1.52
C CYS A 416 -1.32 9.59 -2.76
N LEU A 417 -1.69 8.32 -2.63
CA LEU A 417 -2.31 7.53 -3.70
C LEU A 417 -3.67 8.11 -4.13
N GLU A 418 -4.52 8.48 -3.17
CA GLU A 418 -5.83 9.09 -3.45
C GLU A 418 -5.70 10.45 -4.17
N LEU A 419 -4.64 11.20 -3.91
CA LEU A 419 -4.31 12.44 -4.61
C LEU A 419 -3.69 12.21 -6.00
N GLY A 420 -3.51 10.96 -6.42
CA GLY A 420 -2.92 10.61 -7.71
C GLY A 420 -1.41 10.77 -7.78
N TYR A 421 -0.73 10.87 -6.64
CA TYR A 421 0.72 10.75 -6.58
C TYR A 421 1.13 9.27 -6.62
N LYS A 422 2.29 9.00 -7.22
CA LYS A 422 3.02 7.76 -6.98
C LYS A 422 3.90 7.94 -5.75
N PRO A 423 3.58 7.30 -4.62
CA PRO A 423 4.45 7.33 -3.46
C PRO A 423 5.61 6.36 -3.59
N VAL A 424 6.77 6.80 -3.13
CA VAL A 424 7.95 5.98 -2.88
C VAL A 424 8.31 6.12 -1.42
N PHE A 425 8.54 5.01 -0.73
CA PHE A 425 8.85 4.99 0.69
C PHE A 425 10.31 4.60 0.94
N VAL A 426 11.01 5.36 1.80
CA VAL A 426 12.40 5.12 2.20
C VAL A 426 12.54 5.04 3.72
N PRO A 427 12.93 3.87 4.29
CA PRO A 427 13.25 3.72 5.71
C PRO A 427 14.76 4.00 5.92
N VAL A 428 15.12 5.24 6.33
CA VAL A 428 16.52 5.70 6.33
C VAL A 428 17.44 5.06 7.35
N ASP A 429 16.89 4.34 8.35
CA ASP A 429 17.71 3.79 9.44
C ASP A 429 18.28 2.42 9.13
N ASN A 430 17.47 1.54 8.56
CA ASN A 430 17.83 0.14 8.42
C ASN A 430 17.70 -0.43 7.00
N TRP A 431 16.96 0.22 6.10
CA TRP A 431 16.71 -0.26 4.74
C TRP A 431 16.19 -1.69 4.69
N LEU A 432 15.45 -2.13 5.71
CA LEU A 432 15.00 -3.51 5.79
C LEU A 432 13.74 -3.74 4.97
N PHE A 433 13.77 -4.84 4.20
CA PHE A 433 12.53 -5.48 3.77
C PHE A 433 11.90 -6.18 4.97
N GLN A 434 10.72 -5.74 5.39
CA GLN A 434 9.98 -6.36 6.50
C GLN A 434 8.79 -7.13 5.94
N PRO A 435 8.84 -8.47 5.91
CA PRO A 435 7.71 -9.29 5.46
C PRO A 435 6.40 -8.90 6.18
N GLY A 436 5.30 -8.87 5.43
CA GLY A 436 4.02 -8.34 5.91
C GLY A 436 3.92 -6.83 5.72
N TYR A 437 4.77 -6.03 6.35
CA TYR A 437 4.66 -4.56 6.32
C TYR A 437 5.10 -3.95 4.98
N THR A 438 6.30 -4.29 4.49
CA THR A 438 6.76 -3.84 3.18
C THR A 438 5.84 -4.36 2.08
N THR A 439 5.41 -5.62 2.18
CA THR A 439 4.51 -6.23 1.19
C THR A 439 3.12 -5.62 1.19
N ASP A 440 2.61 -5.15 2.32
CA ASP A 440 1.32 -4.45 2.41
C ASP A 440 1.38 -3.08 1.73
N LEU A 441 2.49 -2.34 1.91
CA LEU A 441 2.73 -1.11 1.16
C LEU A 441 2.81 -1.37 -0.36
N GLN A 442 3.54 -2.40 -0.76
CA GLN A 442 3.67 -2.78 -2.17
C GLN A 442 2.33 -3.22 -2.79
N ARG A 443 1.49 -3.90 -2.01
CA ARG A 443 0.14 -4.33 -2.43
C ARG A 443 -0.74 -3.16 -2.81
N ILE A 444 -0.67 -2.04 -2.09
CA ILE A 444 -1.48 -0.85 -2.35
C ILE A 444 -0.88 0.11 -3.38
N GLY A 445 0.33 -0.16 -3.89
CA GLY A 445 0.94 0.64 -4.95
C GLY A 445 2.09 1.54 -4.51
N VAL A 446 2.67 1.33 -3.32
CA VAL A 446 3.85 2.06 -2.83
C VAL A 446 5.11 1.32 -3.25
N GLU A 447 6.01 1.99 -3.98
CA GLU A 447 7.36 1.48 -4.21
C GLU A 447 8.19 1.69 -2.93
N CYS A 448 8.81 0.63 -2.40
CA CYS A 448 9.62 0.70 -1.19
C CYS A 448 11.08 0.47 -1.51
N ALA A 449 11.97 1.31 -1.01
CA ALA A 449 13.42 1.10 -1.10
C ALA A 449 13.88 0.16 0.02
N TYR A 450 14.73 -0.82 -0.29
CA TYR A 450 15.25 -1.77 0.68
C TYR A 450 16.53 -2.48 0.22
N ALA A 451 17.29 -3.01 1.19
CA ALA A 451 18.47 -3.83 0.97
C ALA A 451 18.13 -5.12 0.19
N PRO A 452 19.02 -5.64 -0.65
CA PRO A 452 20.37 -5.15 -0.94
C PRO A 452 20.44 -4.11 -2.06
N TYR A 453 19.32 -3.64 -2.59
CA TYR A 453 19.25 -2.77 -3.78
C TYR A 453 19.55 -1.31 -3.45
N ASP A 454 19.10 -0.86 -2.29
CA ASP A 454 19.31 0.48 -1.77
C ASP A 454 19.76 0.38 -0.30
N LEU A 455 20.86 1.08 0.04
CA LEU A 455 21.53 0.97 1.34
C LEU A 455 21.96 2.33 1.91
N ASP A 456 21.94 3.39 1.09
CA ASP A 456 22.46 4.70 1.45
C ASP A 456 21.58 5.80 0.87
N PHE A 457 21.15 6.72 1.75
CA PHE A 457 20.24 7.78 1.36
C PHE A 457 20.83 8.78 0.37
N THR A 458 22.12 9.11 0.50
CA THR A 458 22.78 10.04 -0.41
C THR A 458 22.88 9.46 -1.81
N LEU A 459 23.28 8.18 -1.92
CA LEU A 459 23.34 7.48 -3.20
C LEU A 459 21.94 7.29 -3.81
N TYR A 460 20.94 7.01 -2.98
CA TYR A 460 19.54 6.91 -3.42
C TYR A 460 19.05 8.24 -4.00
N MET A 461 19.26 9.33 -3.29
CA MET A 461 18.85 10.67 -3.75
C MET A 461 19.63 11.13 -4.97
N ALA A 462 20.93 10.86 -5.06
CA ALA A 462 21.73 11.17 -6.26
C ALA A 462 21.20 10.45 -7.52
N ARG A 463 20.65 9.25 -7.35
CA ARG A 463 20.07 8.45 -8.45
C ARG A 463 18.65 8.84 -8.82
N TYR A 464 17.80 9.13 -7.82
CA TYR A 464 16.37 9.24 -8.00
C TYR A 464 15.76 10.58 -7.55
N GLY A 465 16.52 11.46 -6.87
CA GLY A 465 16.01 12.71 -6.27
C GLY A 465 15.31 13.63 -7.28
N TRP A 466 15.84 13.69 -8.49
CA TRP A 466 15.30 14.49 -9.59
C TRP A 466 13.91 14.05 -10.10
N LEU A 467 13.45 12.84 -9.70
CA LEU A 467 12.13 12.30 -10.08
C LEU A 467 10.97 12.84 -9.24
N PHE A 468 11.24 13.39 -8.07
CA PHE A 468 10.21 13.73 -7.10
C PHE A 468 9.73 15.17 -7.27
N ASP A 469 8.40 15.35 -7.27
CA ASP A 469 7.73 16.64 -7.24
C ASP A 469 7.56 17.15 -5.81
N ALA A 470 7.46 16.23 -4.85
CA ALA A 470 7.34 16.52 -3.43
C ALA A 470 8.09 15.49 -2.59
N ILE A 471 8.53 15.90 -1.41
CA ILE A 471 9.19 15.04 -0.42
C ILE A 471 8.56 15.31 0.94
N LEU A 472 8.03 14.27 1.57
CA LEU A 472 7.45 14.32 2.92
C LEU A 472 8.39 13.61 3.89
N VAL A 473 8.93 14.34 4.84
CA VAL A 473 9.87 13.82 5.85
C VAL A 473 9.20 13.77 7.20
N TYR A 474 9.17 12.61 7.79
CA TYR A 474 8.66 12.38 9.15
C TYR A 474 9.77 12.52 10.18
N ARG A 475 9.46 13.16 11.29
CA ARG A 475 10.26 13.27 12.52
C ARG A 475 11.49 14.20 12.43
N PRO A 476 11.79 14.95 13.50
CA PRO A 476 12.94 15.86 13.54
C PRO A 476 14.28 15.18 13.26
N SER A 477 14.51 13.98 13.85
CA SER A 477 15.76 13.25 13.67
C SER A 477 16.03 12.81 12.22
N VAL A 478 14.98 12.49 11.47
CA VAL A 478 15.08 12.15 10.04
C VAL A 478 15.30 13.40 9.22
N MET A 479 14.55 14.47 9.50
CA MET A 479 14.68 15.74 8.80
C MET A 479 16.10 16.30 8.90
N GLU A 480 16.68 16.31 10.10
CA GLU A 480 18.04 16.79 10.34
C GLU A 480 19.09 16.01 9.54
N ARG A 481 18.94 14.68 9.44
CA ARG A 481 19.86 13.81 8.68
C ARG A 481 19.75 13.98 7.16
N CYS A 482 18.55 14.28 6.66
CA CYS A 482 18.24 14.18 5.24
C CYS A 482 18.22 15.53 4.49
N ILE A 483 18.00 16.64 5.20
CA ILE A 483 17.66 17.94 4.59
C ILE A 483 18.73 18.44 3.60
N SER A 484 20.01 18.37 3.94
CA SER A 484 21.10 18.82 3.05
C SER A 484 21.11 18.02 1.75
N THR A 485 21.05 16.69 1.86
CA THR A 485 21.01 15.79 0.71
C THR A 485 19.77 16.02 -0.15
N ILE A 486 18.60 16.27 0.48
CA ILE A 486 17.35 16.56 -0.24
C ILE A 486 17.51 17.85 -1.06
N ARG A 487 17.97 18.93 -0.43
CA ARG A 487 18.11 20.24 -1.10
C ARG A 487 19.14 20.22 -2.22
N GLU A 488 20.18 19.39 -2.10
CA GLU A 488 21.20 19.20 -3.12
C GLU A 488 20.72 18.35 -4.30
N ALA A 489 20.11 17.20 -4.03
CA ALA A 489 19.77 16.20 -5.05
C ALA A 489 18.36 16.36 -5.64
N ALA A 490 17.45 17.07 -4.96
CA ALA A 490 16.09 17.31 -5.39
C ALA A 490 15.67 18.79 -5.18
N PRO A 491 16.41 19.76 -5.71
CA PRO A 491 16.14 21.20 -5.51
C PRO A 491 14.76 21.62 -6.02
N GLN A 492 14.17 20.92 -6.99
CA GLN A 492 12.86 21.17 -7.57
C GLN A 492 11.71 20.69 -6.67
N ALA A 493 11.96 19.72 -5.76
CA ALA A 493 10.91 19.10 -4.98
C ALA A 493 10.43 20.02 -3.84
N ALA A 494 9.11 20.11 -3.68
CA ALA A 494 8.51 20.76 -2.52
C ALA A 494 8.76 19.91 -1.27
N LEU A 495 9.36 20.47 -0.23
CA LEU A 495 9.73 19.77 0.99
C LEU A 495 8.70 20.01 2.09
N LEU A 496 7.98 18.95 2.46
CA LEU A 496 7.05 18.92 3.58
C LEU A 496 7.74 18.28 4.78
N PHE A 497 7.68 18.92 5.94
CA PHE A 497 8.22 18.39 7.19
C PHE A 497 7.08 18.07 8.16
N HIS A 498 6.96 16.82 8.53
CA HIS A 498 5.98 16.35 9.52
C HIS A 498 6.64 16.20 10.88
N VAL A 499 6.27 17.08 11.81
CA VAL A 499 6.93 17.19 13.14
C VAL A 499 6.66 15.96 14.01
N ALA A 500 5.52 15.30 13.84
CA ALA A 500 4.95 14.26 14.69
C ALA A 500 4.51 14.78 16.06
N ASP A 501 5.42 15.26 16.90
CA ASP A 501 5.22 16.01 18.14
C ASP A 501 6.41 16.96 18.39
N LEU A 502 6.20 17.99 19.17
CA LEU A 502 7.27 18.90 19.56
C LEU A 502 8.14 18.29 20.65
N HIS A 503 9.32 17.81 20.26
CA HIS A 503 10.24 17.13 21.17
C HIS A 503 10.70 18.07 22.29
N TYR A 504 11.01 19.35 21.96
CA TYR A 504 11.41 20.31 22.97
C TYR A 504 10.31 20.50 24.04
N LEU A 505 9.05 20.60 23.64
CA LEU A 505 7.91 20.79 24.54
C LEU A 505 7.73 19.58 25.48
N ARG A 506 7.85 18.38 24.92
CA ARG A 506 7.82 17.15 25.72
C ARG A 506 8.94 17.09 26.72
N MET A 507 10.17 17.48 26.33
CA MET A 507 11.33 17.54 27.22
C MET A 507 11.16 18.60 28.33
N GLU A 508 10.67 19.80 28.00
CA GLU A 508 10.38 20.87 28.98
C GLU A 508 9.34 20.41 30.03
N ARG A 509 8.24 19.79 29.57
CA ARG A 509 7.20 19.28 30.46
C ARG A 509 7.71 18.15 31.36
N THR A 510 8.55 17.28 30.83
CA THR A 510 9.17 16.20 31.62
C THR A 510 10.17 16.78 32.62
N ALA A 511 10.98 17.77 32.24
CA ALA A 511 11.91 18.45 33.11
C ALA A 511 11.18 19.16 34.27
N ALA A 512 10.04 19.78 33.98
CA ALA A 512 9.21 20.46 35.01
C ALA A 512 8.62 19.48 36.02
N LEU A 513 8.20 18.27 35.58
CA LEU A 513 7.67 17.22 36.46
C LEU A 513 8.73 16.65 37.42
N ASN A 514 9.98 16.51 36.92
CA ASN A 514 11.06 15.82 37.63
C ASN A 514 12.04 16.80 38.29
N ASP A 515 11.82 18.12 38.12
CA ASP A 515 12.75 19.19 38.55
C ASP A 515 14.18 19.00 38.01
N ASP A 516 14.28 18.67 36.70
CA ASP A 516 15.52 18.28 35.99
C ASP A 516 16.04 19.45 35.15
N ASP A 517 17.09 20.12 35.65
CA ASP A 517 17.70 21.29 34.99
C ASP A 517 18.52 20.88 33.74
N ASP A 518 19.13 19.69 33.71
CA ASP A 518 19.89 19.19 32.58
C ASP A 518 18.95 18.92 31.40
N LEU A 519 17.81 18.30 31.68
CA LEU A 519 16.78 18.04 30.67
C LEU A 519 16.15 19.37 30.16
N ARG A 520 16.02 20.39 31.03
CA ARG A 520 15.55 21.73 30.68
C ARG A 520 16.53 22.43 29.73
N ALA A 521 17.83 22.33 29.98
CA ALA A 521 18.86 22.85 29.08
C ALA A 521 18.87 22.12 27.74
N ALA A 522 18.73 20.79 27.74
CA ALA A 522 18.63 19.99 26.52
C ALA A 522 17.38 20.34 25.68
N ALA A 523 16.24 20.64 26.33
CA ALA A 523 15.02 21.10 25.67
C ALA A 523 15.23 22.43 24.92
N ALA A 524 15.96 23.39 25.50
CA ALA A 524 16.27 24.65 24.84
C ALA A 524 17.11 24.47 23.57
N VAL A 525 18.08 23.55 23.59
CA VAL A 525 18.85 23.19 22.38
C VAL A 525 17.96 22.52 21.33
N MET A 526 17.08 21.62 21.75
CA MET A 526 16.15 20.97 20.84
C MET A 526 15.19 21.96 20.17
N LYS A 527 14.72 22.96 20.92
CA LYS A 527 13.88 24.03 20.38
C LYS A 527 14.54 24.77 19.22
N GLN A 528 15.83 25.11 19.34
CA GLN A 528 16.58 25.77 18.27
C GLN A 528 16.74 24.87 17.05
N ARG A 529 16.96 23.56 17.26
CA ARG A 529 17.08 22.58 16.15
C ARG A 529 15.75 22.46 15.42
N GLU A 530 14.64 22.29 16.14
CA GLU A 530 13.30 22.22 15.54
C GLU A 530 12.94 23.50 14.79
N GLN A 531 13.25 24.69 15.34
CA GLN A 531 13.09 25.97 14.65
C GLN A 531 13.83 25.99 13.30
N GLY A 532 15.09 25.55 13.26
CA GLY A 532 15.87 25.49 12.04
C GLY A 532 15.26 24.57 10.98
N MET A 533 14.71 23.43 11.39
CA MET A 533 14.04 22.47 10.47
C MET A 533 12.75 23.06 9.89
N VAL A 534 11.94 23.73 10.72
CA VAL A 534 10.72 24.44 10.27
C VAL A 534 11.03 25.53 9.27
N GLN A 535 12.09 26.31 9.53
CA GLN A 535 12.52 27.37 8.62
C GLN A 535 13.03 26.84 7.28
N ALA A 536 13.56 25.63 7.25
CA ALA A 536 14.12 25.02 6.04
C ALA A 536 13.07 24.24 5.20
N ALA A 537 11.89 23.94 5.77
CA ALA A 537 10.79 23.28 5.08
C ALA A 537 9.97 24.25 4.22
N ASP A 538 9.41 23.77 3.10
CA ASP A 538 8.48 24.56 2.28
C ASP A 538 7.05 24.55 2.88
N CYS A 539 6.71 23.49 3.64
CA CYS A 539 5.53 23.42 4.49
C CYS A 539 5.84 22.55 5.71
N THR A 540 5.40 23.00 6.89
CA THR A 540 5.49 22.19 8.11
C THR A 540 4.11 21.66 8.48
N ILE A 541 4.06 20.39 8.87
CA ILE A 541 2.83 19.68 9.23
C ILE A 541 2.90 19.28 10.70
N THR A 542 1.85 19.60 11.46
CA THR A 542 1.62 19.09 12.82
C THR A 542 0.22 18.50 12.93
N HIS A 543 -0.07 17.82 14.04
CA HIS A 543 -1.39 17.26 14.30
C HIS A 543 -2.28 18.14 15.20
N SER A 544 -1.73 19.21 15.78
CA SER A 544 -2.36 20.03 16.80
C SER A 544 -2.33 21.52 16.43
N GLU A 545 -3.48 22.19 16.50
CA GLU A 545 -3.55 23.65 16.31
C GLU A 545 -2.70 24.40 17.34
N ALA A 546 -2.70 23.94 18.60
CA ALA A 546 -1.87 24.53 19.64
C ALA A 546 -0.37 24.41 19.34
N GLU A 547 0.07 23.27 18.75
CA GLU A 547 1.46 23.14 18.29
C GLU A 547 1.74 23.98 17.04
N ALA A 548 0.74 24.15 16.15
CA ALA A 548 0.89 25.02 14.99
C ALA A 548 1.12 26.48 15.41
N GLU A 549 0.39 26.97 16.39
CA GLU A 549 0.59 28.30 16.98
C GLU A 549 1.99 28.46 17.58
N LEU A 550 2.45 27.46 18.36
CA LEU A 550 3.80 27.49 18.95
C LEU A 550 4.89 27.45 17.86
N LEU A 551 4.67 26.70 16.78
CA LEU A 551 5.58 26.64 15.63
C LEU A 551 5.62 27.97 14.88
N GLN A 552 4.48 28.64 14.72
CA GLN A 552 4.40 29.98 14.11
C GLN A 552 5.15 31.01 14.95
N GLU A 553 4.90 31.06 16.26
CA GLU A 553 5.60 31.94 17.17
C GLU A 553 7.12 31.71 17.17
N MET A 554 7.54 30.45 17.21
CA MET A 554 8.94 30.07 17.28
C MET A 554 9.69 30.34 15.97
N SER A 555 9.06 30.10 14.81
CA SER A 555 9.72 30.16 13.50
C SER A 555 9.49 31.48 12.74
N GLY A 556 8.44 32.21 13.03
CA GLY A 556 7.95 33.36 12.26
C GLY A 556 7.42 32.96 10.88
N ARG A 557 7.03 31.70 10.69
CA ARG A 557 6.52 31.14 9.43
C ARG A 557 5.00 30.96 9.50
N ASP A 558 4.34 31.16 8.36
CA ASP A 558 2.90 30.96 8.15
C ASP A 558 2.56 29.72 7.31
N ASN A 559 3.57 29.04 6.75
CA ASN A 559 3.45 27.81 5.98
C ASN A 559 3.35 26.57 6.88
N ILE A 560 2.50 26.61 7.89
CA ILE A 560 2.26 25.53 8.84
C ILE A 560 0.81 25.06 8.69
N VAL A 561 0.63 23.75 8.57
CA VAL A 561 -0.68 23.11 8.32
C VAL A 561 -0.96 22.09 9.41
N THR A 562 -2.16 22.13 9.98
CA THR A 562 -2.63 21.12 10.93
C THR A 562 -3.29 19.95 10.19
N TRP A 563 -2.63 18.81 10.19
CA TRP A 563 -3.12 17.59 9.55
C TRP A 563 -3.71 16.65 10.60
N PRO A 564 -5.00 16.27 10.52
CA PRO A 564 -5.62 15.46 11.56
C PRO A 564 -4.97 14.08 11.61
N LEU A 565 -4.88 13.50 12.80
CA LEU A 565 -4.64 12.05 12.92
C LEU A 565 -5.79 11.32 12.22
N MET A 566 -5.46 10.31 11.42
CA MET A 566 -6.47 9.57 10.68
C MET A 566 -6.76 8.23 11.34
N PHE A 567 -8.03 7.89 11.42
CA PHE A 567 -8.51 6.64 11.98
C PHE A 567 -9.57 6.01 11.09
N GLU A 568 -9.51 4.70 11.00
CA GLU A 568 -10.60 3.92 10.44
C GLU A 568 -11.76 3.87 11.45
N TYR A 569 -12.98 3.91 10.95
CA TYR A 569 -14.18 3.83 11.78
C TYR A 569 -14.68 2.39 11.88
N PHE A 570 -14.71 1.84 13.09
CA PHE A 570 -15.11 0.46 13.35
C PHE A 570 -16.52 0.32 13.92
N GLY A 571 -17.00 1.33 14.62
CA GLY A 571 -18.32 1.33 15.23
C GLY A 571 -18.46 0.46 16.49
N THR A 572 -19.56 0.65 17.20
CA THR A 572 -19.91 -0.12 18.41
C THR A 572 -20.58 -1.44 18.02
N ARG A 573 -20.00 -2.58 18.43
CA ARG A 573 -20.59 -3.91 18.24
C ARG A 573 -21.26 -4.45 19.50
N VAL A 574 -20.72 -4.14 20.66
CA VAL A 574 -21.18 -4.63 21.95
C VAL A 574 -21.90 -3.51 22.71
N PRO A 575 -23.19 -3.68 23.10
CA PRO A 575 -23.94 -2.66 23.82
C PRO A 575 -23.43 -2.48 25.26
N TYR A 576 -23.74 -1.32 25.86
CA TYR A 576 -23.39 -0.95 27.23
C TYR A 576 -23.61 -2.06 28.26
N ALA A 577 -24.77 -2.72 28.24
CA ALA A 577 -25.16 -3.73 29.23
C ALA A 577 -24.23 -4.96 29.26
N GLN A 578 -23.56 -5.27 28.17
CA GLN A 578 -22.62 -6.41 28.05
C GLN A 578 -21.18 -6.06 28.37
N ARG A 579 -20.85 -4.76 28.50
CA ARG A 579 -19.50 -4.26 28.81
C ARG A 579 -19.34 -4.13 30.32
N ARG A 580 -18.15 -4.42 30.86
CA ARG A 580 -17.93 -4.41 32.31
C ARG A 580 -16.63 -3.77 32.76
N ASP A 581 -15.55 -3.94 32.03
CA ASP A 581 -14.19 -3.56 32.45
C ASP A 581 -13.91 -2.07 32.13
N ILE A 582 -12.88 -1.52 32.73
CA ILE A 582 -12.24 -0.28 32.28
C ILE A 582 -10.89 -0.61 31.64
N CYS A 583 -10.41 0.17 30.69
CA CYS A 583 -9.15 -0.15 30.04
C CYS A 583 -8.28 1.06 29.76
N PHE A 584 -6.96 0.77 29.60
CA PHE A 584 -5.93 1.67 29.09
C PHE A 584 -5.14 0.99 27.98
N LEU A 585 -4.78 1.76 26.97
CA LEU A 585 -3.92 1.33 25.88
C LEU A 585 -2.69 2.24 25.79
N GLY A 586 -1.47 1.68 25.76
CA GLY A 586 -0.27 2.49 25.59
C GLY A 586 0.96 1.71 25.17
N GLY A 587 1.77 2.29 24.26
CA GLY A 587 3.12 1.77 23.98
C GLY A 587 4.07 2.18 25.11
N TYR A 588 4.66 1.20 25.82
CA TYR A 588 5.49 1.46 27.00
C TYR A 588 6.94 1.84 26.67
N GLY A 589 7.30 1.97 25.40
CA GLY A 589 8.49 2.71 25.00
C GLY A 589 8.41 4.22 25.26
N HIS A 590 7.20 4.75 25.62
CA HIS A 590 6.98 6.13 26.00
C HIS A 590 6.77 6.27 27.52
N PRO A 591 7.69 6.87 28.26
CA PRO A 591 7.61 7.01 29.73
C PRO A 591 6.28 7.61 30.27
N PRO A 592 5.63 8.58 29.61
CA PRO A 592 4.34 9.08 30.06
C PRO A 592 3.23 8.02 30.15
N ASN A 593 3.31 6.93 29.40
CA ASN A 593 2.33 5.83 29.50
C ASN A 593 2.56 4.98 30.75
N ILE A 594 3.81 4.81 31.16
CA ILE A 594 4.16 4.11 32.40
C ILE A 594 3.66 4.94 33.59
N ASP A 595 4.00 6.23 33.62
CA ASP A 595 3.55 7.15 34.66
C ASP A 595 2.01 7.16 34.79
N ALA A 596 1.30 7.23 33.66
CA ALA A 596 -0.16 7.23 33.66
C ALA A 596 -0.77 5.97 34.29
N VAL A 597 -0.25 4.79 33.98
CA VAL A 597 -0.73 3.53 34.57
C VAL A 597 -0.40 3.47 36.05
N LEU A 598 0.83 3.83 36.46
CA LEU A 598 1.23 3.82 37.87
C LEU A 598 0.39 4.81 38.69
N TYR A 599 0.20 6.04 38.19
CA TYR A 599 -0.69 7.02 38.80
C TYR A 599 -2.12 6.50 38.95
N PHE A 600 -2.67 5.92 37.87
CA PHE A 600 -4.04 5.41 37.88
C PHE A 600 -4.20 4.27 38.89
N VAL A 601 -3.28 3.30 38.93
CA VAL A 601 -3.33 2.15 39.82
C VAL A 601 -3.13 2.54 41.29
N ASN A 602 -2.25 3.50 41.54
CA ASN A 602 -1.92 3.86 42.93
C ASN A 602 -2.88 4.87 43.55
N GLU A 603 -3.41 5.81 42.75
CA GLU A 603 -4.18 6.94 43.28
C GLU A 603 -5.67 6.89 42.88
N VAL A 604 -6.00 6.51 41.65
CA VAL A 604 -7.39 6.56 41.10
C VAL A 604 -8.13 5.23 41.33
N PHE A 605 -7.54 4.10 40.98
CA PHE A 605 -8.18 2.79 40.98
C PHE A 605 -8.65 2.34 42.39
N PRO A 606 -7.94 2.65 43.48
CA PRO A 606 -8.42 2.35 44.85
C PRO A 606 -9.75 3.06 45.18
N LEU A 607 -9.99 4.26 44.63
CA LEU A 607 -11.25 4.99 44.79
C LEU A 607 -12.39 4.31 44.02
N LEU A 608 -12.09 3.87 42.79
CA LEU A 608 -13.04 3.12 41.96
C LEU A 608 -13.41 1.78 42.58
N ARG A 609 -12.44 0.99 43.02
CA ARG A 609 -12.64 -0.30 43.67
C ARG A 609 -13.50 -0.22 44.93
N ARG A 610 -13.33 0.86 45.71
CA ARG A 610 -14.14 1.11 46.91
C ARG A 610 -15.59 1.45 46.58
N ALA A 611 -15.81 2.18 45.48
CA ALA A 611 -17.16 2.65 45.08
C ALA A 611 -17.90 1.63 44.22
N GLU A 612 -17.22 0.78 43.48
CA GLU A 612 -17.76 -0.25 42.58
C GLU A 612 -16.96 -1.56 42.77
N PRO A 613 -17.30 -2.36 43.77
CA PRO A 613 -16.70 -3.66 44.01
C PRO A 613 -16.88 -4.59 42.78
N GLY A 614 -15.75 -5.17 42.29
CA GLY A 614 -15.75 -6.02 41.09
C GLY A 614 -15.47 -5.30 39.77
N ILE A 615 -15.20 -3.98 39.80
CA ILE A 615 -14.66 -3.29 38.62
C ILE A 615 -13.25 -3.81 38.32
N ARG A 616 -12.95 -4.10 37.06
CA ARG A 616 -11.64 -4.60 36.62
C ARG A 616 -10.96 -3.59 35.73
N PHE A 617 -9.62 -3.55 35.81
CA PHE A 617 -8.79 -2.70 34.98
C PHE A 617 -7.94 -3.55 34.04
N LEU A 618 -8.08 -3.31 32.73
CA LEU A 618 -7.34 -3.98 31.65
C LEU A 618 -6.24 -3.08 31.18
N ILE A 619 -5.01 -3.54 31.23
CA ILE A 619 -3.81 -2.80 30.81
C ILE A 619 -3.24 -3.46 29.56
N ALA A 620 -3.31 -2.77 28.40
CA ALA A 620 -2.81 -3.27 27.15
C ALA A 620 -1.70 -2.37 26.57
N GLY A 621 -0.81 -2.97 25.78
CA GLY A 621 0.20 -2.22 25.04
C GLY A 621 1.47 -3.00 24.74
N SER A 622 2.24 -2.48 23.77
CA SER A 622 3.51 -3.07 23.35
C SER A 622 4.65 -2.74 24.32
N ARG A 623 5.69 -3.60 24.35
CA ARG A 623 6.90 -3.42 25.17
C ARG A 623 6.61 -3.23 26.66
N THR A 624 5.69 -4.00 27.21
CA THR A 624 5.26 -3.92 28.62
C THR A 624 6.42 -4.23 29.58
N PRO A 625 6.88 -3.26 30.41
CA PRO A 625 7.99 -3.46 31.34
C PRO A 625 7.56 -4.26 32.59
N GLU A 626 8.52 -4.80 33.31
CA GLU A 626 8.27 -5.64 34.51
C GLU A 626 7.49 -4.90 35.60
N GLU A 627 7.70 -3.59 35.78
CA GLU A 627 6.96 -2.78 36.76
C GLU A 627 5.46 -2.70 36.45
N ILE A 628 5.07 -2.73 35.18
CA ILE A 628 3.65 -2.78 34.77
C ILE A 628 3.12 -4.21 34.89
N LYS A 629 3.91 -5.24 34.51
CA LYS A 629 3.49 -6.64 34.65
C LYS A 629 3.25 -7.01 36.12
N ALA A 630 4.05 -6.44 37.02
CA ALA A 630 3.93 -6.67 38.48
C ALA A 630 2.63 -6.12 39.10
N LEU A 631 1.88 -5.26 38.37
CA LEU A 631 0.60 -4.74 38.84
C LEU A 631 -0.56 -5.76 38.73
N ALA A 632 -0.36 -6.88 38.02
CA ALA A 632 -1.37 -7.89 37.82
C ALA A 632 -1.86 -8.49 39.16
N CYS A 633 -3.18 -8.47 39.34
CA CYS A 633 -3.85 -9.02 40.51
C CYS A 633 -5.29 -9.45 40.16
N GLU A 634 -6.15 -9.76 41.13
CA GLU A 634 -7.52 -10.25 40.85
C GLU A 634 -8.36 -9.28 39.97
N ASP A 635 -8.22 -7.97 40.17
CA ASP A 635 -8.96 -6.92 39.51
C ASP A 635 -8.11 -6.08 38.52
N ILE A 636 -6.84 -6.42 38.30
CA ILE A 636 -5.98 -5.80 37.29
C ILE A 636 -5.42 -6.89 36.39
N GLU A 637 -5.79 -6.85 35.11
CA GLU A 637 -5.32 -7.77 34.08
C GLU A 637 -4.36 -7.05 33.14
N VAL A 638 -3.10 -7.52 33.07
CA VAL A 638 -2.07 -6.99 32.18
C VAL A 638 -2.02 -7.89 30.95
N LEU A 639 -2.61 -7.42 29.85
CA LEU A 639 -2.78 -8.17 28.58
C LEU A 639 -1.51 -8.16 27.73
N GLY A 640 -0.61 -7.17 27.94
CA GLY A 640 0.50 -6.96 27.03
C GLY A 640 0.04 -6.46 25.66
N MET A 641 0.71 -6.90 24.59
CA MET A 641 0.33 -6.58 23.22
C MET A 641 -0.94 -7.34 22.83
N VAL A 642 -1.95 -6.62 22.33
CA VAL A 642 -3.22 -7.16 21.85
C VAL A 642 -3.21 -7.08 20.33
N GLU A 643 -3.48 -8.20 19.65
CA GLU A 643 -3.47 -8.28 18.18
C GLU A 643 -4.69 -7.58 17.57
N ASP A 644 -5.89 -7.80 18.12
CA ASP A 644 -7.11 -7.09 17.74
C ASP A 644 -7.60 -6.21 18.92
N LEU A 645 -7.62 -4.91 18.70
CA LEU A 645 -8.10 -3.96 19.70
C LEU A 645 -9.56 -4.15 20.07
N ARG A 646 -10.35 -4.87 19.27
CA ARG A 646 -11.75 -5.24 19.60
C ARG A 646 -11.80 -6.10 20.83
N ASP A 647 -10.86 -7.04 21.00
CA ASP A 647 -10.79 -7.92 22.16
C ASP A 647 -10.64 -7.13 23.47
N LEU A 648 -9.97 -5.96 23.40
CA LEU A 648 -9.86 -5.03 24.51
C LEU A 648 -11.11 -4.14 24.65
N PHE A 649 -11.45 -3.43 23.55
CA PHE A 649 -12.43 -2.36 23.59
C PHE A 649 -13.86 -2.86 23.71
N ASP A 650 -14.20 -4.05 23.21
CA ASP A 650 -15.54 -4.64 23.35
C ASP A 650 -15.81 -5.19 24.76
N ARG A 651 -14.76 -5.54 25.54
CA ARG A 651 -14.87 -5.90 26.96
C ARG A 651 -15.07 -4.67 27.83
N ALA A 652 -14.37 -3.58 27.51
CA ALA A 652 -14.34 -2.38 28.34
C ALA A 652 -15.61 -1.53 28.19
N ARG A 653 -16.10 -0.98 29.31
CA ARG A 653 -17.17 0.00 29.36
C ARG A 653 -16.65 1.43 29.30
N VAL A 654 -15.44 1.69 29.82
CA VAL A 654 -14.81 3.01 29.81
C VAL A 654 -13.33 2.87 29.45
N PHE A 655 -12.87 3.72 28.53
CA PHE A 655 -11.47 3.94 28.29
C PHE A 655 -10.95 5.06 29.20
N VAL A 656 -9.83 4.86 29.87
CA VAL A 656 -9.20 5.87 30.73
C VAL A 656 -7.89 6.34 30.14
N CYS A 657 -7.67 7.68 30.12
CA CYS A 657 -6.44 8.29 29.64
C CYS A 657 -5.86 9.26 30.70
N PRO A 658 -5.27 8.75 31.79
CA PRO A 658 -4.84 9.54 32.96
C PRO A 658 -3.44 10.11 32.79
N LEU A 659 -3.10 10.65 31.60
CA LEU A 659 -1.79 11.22 31.30
C LEU A 659 -1.52 12.50 32.09
N ARG A 660 -0.34 12.62 32.73
CA ARG A 660 0.09 13.80 33.47
C ARG A 660 1.16 14.59 32.72
N ALA A 661 1.75 14.00 31.69
CA ALA A 661 2.74 14.63 30.82
C ALA A 661 2.60 14.11 29.38
N GLY A 662 3.20 14.85 28.45
CA GLY A 662 3.26 14.50 27.04
C GLY A 662 3.08 15.74 26.14
N ALA A 663 3.37 15.57 24.87
CA ALA A 663 3.10 16.53 23.80
C ALA A 663 2.33 15.83 22.68
N GLY A 664 1.79 16.56 21.71
CA GLY A 664 1.05 16.04 20.57
C GLY A 664 -0.34 15.47 20.89
N VAL A 665 -1.10 15.15 19.85
CA VAL A 665 -2.44 14.54 19.95
C VAL A 665 -2.31 13.05 20.33
N LYS A 666 -3.13 12.63 21.29
CA LYS A 666 -3.07 11.26 21.84
C LYS A 666 -3.96 10.30 21.04
N GLY A 667 -3.40 9.65 20.03
CA GLY A 667 -4.12 8.75 19.13
C GLY A 667 -4.95 7.66 19.81
N LYS A 668 -4.57 7.20 21.01
CA LYS A 668 -5.31 6.20 21.78
C LYS A 668 -6.74 6.62 22.15
N VAL A 669 -6.97 7.92 22.36
CA VAL A 669 -8.29 8.50 22.63
C VAL A 669 -9.17 8.36 21.39
N ALA A 670 -8.69 8.82 20.25
CA ALA A 670 -9.40 8.68 18.98
C ALA A 670 -9.58 7.21 18.56
N SER A 671 -8.59 6.35 18.81
CA SER A 671 -8.71 4.91 18.60
C SER A 671 -9.86 4.31 19.41
N SER A 672 -9.95 4.60 20.71
CA SER A 672 -11.07 4.15 21.56
C SER A 672 -12.43 4.63 21.02
N MET A 673 -12.52 5.91 20.63
CA MET A 673 -13.73 6.51 20.06
C MET A 673 -14.14 5.88 18.72
N SER A 674 -13.17 5.43 17.90
CA SER A 674 -13.46 4.78 16.61
C SER A 674 -14.18 3.44 16.77
N TYR A 675 -13.98 2.75 17.90
CA TYR A 675 -14.70 1.55 18.31
C TYR A 675 -15.97 1.85 19.15
N GLY A 676 -16.29 3.13 19.31
CA GLY A 676 -17.45 3.58 20.07
C GLY A 676 -17.32 3.38 21.58
N LEU A 677 -16.11 3.29 22.11
CA LEU A 677 -15.84 3.23 23.55
C LEU A 677 -15.62 4.63 24.11
N PRO A 678 -16.49 5.13 25.02
CA PRO A 678 -16.34 6.46 25.62
C PRO A 678 -15.12 6.58 26.53
N VAL A 679 -14.64 7.83 26.63
CA VAL A 679 -13.34 8.15 27.23
C VAL A 679 -13.52 9.07 28.45
N VAL A 680 -12.73 8.79 29.51
CA VAL A 680 -12.38 9.74 30.57
C VAL A 680 -10.88 10.06 30.45
N SER A 681 -10.54 11.33 30.38
CA SER A 681 -9.17 11.78 30.13
C SER A 681 -8.80 12.97 31.04
N THR A 682 -7.52 13.17 31.24
CA THR A 682 -7.00 14.47 31.70
C THR A 682 -7.03 15.49 30.55
N ASP A 683 -6.85 16.77 30.86
CA ASP A 683 -6.66 17.85 29.87
C ASP A 683 -5.47 17.57 28.94
N ILE A 684 -4.36 17.08 29.48
CA ILE A 684 -3.18 16.64 28.69
C ILE A 684 -3.53 15.50 27.73
N GLY A 685 -4.41 14.57 28.15
CA GLY A 685 -4.80 13.44 27.32
C GLY A 685 -5.66 13.81 26.11
N VAL A 686 -6.33 14.96 26.12
CA VAL A 686 -7.18 15.48 25.02
C VAL A 686 -6.60 16.74 24.35
N GLU A 687 -5.45 17.22 24.82
CA GLU A 687 -4.81 18.42 24.31
C GLU A 687 -4.63 18.38 22.79
N GLY A 688 -5.03 19.44 22.11
CA GLY A 688 -4.87 19.61 20.66
C GLY A 688 -5.74 18.71 19.79
N ALA A 689 -6.61 17.85 20.38
CA ALA A 689 -7.46 16.93 19.63
C ALA A 689 -8.78 17.54 19.16
N GLY A 690 -9.11 18.78 19.57
CA GLY A 690 -10.40 19.43 19.26
C GLY A 690 -11.62 18.76 19.93
N LEU A 691 -11.40 18.04 21.03
CA LEU A 691 -12.44 17.33 21.77
C LEU A 691 -13.05 18.21 22.85
N GLU A 692 -14.37 18.16 22.98
CA GLU A 692 -15.14 18.95 23.95
C GLU A 692 -15.58 18.09 25.14
N ASP A 693 -15.36 18.61 26.37
CA ASP A 693 -15.83 17.97 27.60
C ASP A 693 -17.35 17.87 27.64
N GLY A 694 -17.85 16.72 28.07
CA GLY A 694 -19.29 16.42 28.16
C GLY A 694 -19.97 16.13 26.82
N THR A 695 -19.30 16.40 25.70
CA THR A 695 -19.81 16.12 24.34
C THR A 695 -19.12 14.90 23.73
N HIS A 696 -17.80 14.91 23.65
CA HIS A 696 -17.01 13.84 23.03
C HIS A 696 -16.33 12.94 24.06
N VAL A 697 -15.89 13.52 25.18
CA VAL A 697 -15.16 12.87 26.27
C VAL A 697 -15.58 13.46 27.61
N LEU A 698 -15.18 12.84 28.73
CA LEU A 698 -15.17 13.52 30.02
C LEU A 698 -13.74 13.92 30.38
N VAL A 699 -13.54 15.18 30.71
CA VAL A 699 -12.24 15.70 31.17
C VAL A 699 -12.23 15.86 32.67
N ALA A 700 -11.20 15.27 33.32
CA ALA A 700 -11.06 15.32 34.76
C ALA A 700 -9.59 15.29 35.18
N ASN A 701 -9.16 16.24 36.01
CA ASN A 701 -7.82 16.29 36.57
C ASN A 701 -7.85 15.96 38.07
N GLY A 702 -6.76 15.30 38.54
CA GLY A 702 -6.65 14.84 39.91
C GLY A 702 -7.43 13.53 40.18
N ALA A 703 -6.96 12.75 41.14
CA ALA A 703 -7.42 11.37 41.35
C ALA A 703 -8.91 11.28 41.70
N GLU A 704 -9.38 12.18 42.55
CA GLU A 704 -10.79 12.19 43.04
C GLU A 704 -11.78 12.52 41.93
N MET A 705 -11.51 13.60 41.16
CA MET A 705 -12.36 14.02 40.04
C MET A 705 -12.33 12.98 38.89
N PHE A 706 -11.17 12.41 38.61
CA PHE A 706 -11.01 11.38 37.60
C PHE A 706 -11.81 10.12 37.97
N ALA A 707 -11.70 9.67 39.24
CA ALA A 707 -12.49 8.56 39.73
C ALA A 707 -14.00 8.82 39.66
N ALA A 708 -14.45 10.03 40.10
CA ALA A 708 -15.85 10.42 40.06
C ALA A 708 -16.42 10.44 38.63
N SER A 709 -15.68 11.00 37.67
CA SER A 709 -16.06 11.01 36.25
C SER A 709 -16.09 9.61 35.63
N THR A 710 -15.13 8.75 36.00
CA THR A 710 -15.11 7.35 35.57
C THR A 710 -16.33 6.60 36.08
N LEU A 711 -16.67 6.72 37.37
CA LEU A 711 -17.85 6.09 37.95
C LEU A 711 -19.14 6.60 37.37
N ARG A 712 -19.26 7.91 37.13
CA ARG A 712 -20.42 8.51 36.47
C ARG A 712 -20.64 7.89 35.09
N LEU A 713 -19.60 7.86 34.25
CA LEU A 713 -19.68 7.27 32.92
C LEU A 713 -19.93 5.76 32.95
N TYR A 714 -19.33 5.07 33.91
CA TYR A 714 -19.48 3.63 34.10
C TYR A 714 -20.90 3.20 34.48
N ARG A 715 -21.66 4.05 35.20
CA ARG A 715 -22.99 3.76 35.74
C ARG A 715 -24.15 4.33 34.96
N ASP A 716 -23.91 5.41 34.16
CA ASP A 716 -24.95 6.13 33.41
C ASP A 716 -24.97 5.70 31.95
N GLU A 717 -25.90 4.80 31.59
CA GLU A 717 -26.07 4.31 30.22
C GLU A 717 -26.45 5.43 29.25
N THR A 718 -27.20 6.44 29.68
CA THR A 718 -27.60 7.56 28.82
C THR A 718 -26.40 8.41 28.44
N LEU A 719 -25.58 8.76 29.41
CA LEU A 719 -24.33 9.46 29.20
C LEU A 719 -23.36 8.64 28.33
N TRP A 720 -23.25 7.34 28.62
CA TRP A 720 -22.40 6.43 27.85
C TRP A 720 -22.80 6.41 26.37
N ASN A 721 -24.08 6.21 26.08
CA ASN A 721 -24.61 6.19 24.72
C ASN A 721 -24.45 7.55 24.01
N HIS A 722 -24.57 8.65 24.74
CA HIS A 722 -24.34 9.99 24.21
C HIS A 722 -22.88 10.18 23.79
N LEU A 723 -21.92 9.95 24.69
CA LEU A 723 -20.49 10.12 24.40
C LEU A 723 -19.98 9.11 23.35
N SER A 724 -20.49 7.87 23.37
CA SER A 724 -20.19 6.88 22.34
C SER A 724 -20.60 7.37 20.94
N ARG A 725 -21.81 7.89 20.79
CA ARG A 725 -22.32 8.38 19.51
C ARG A 725 -21.57 9.63 19.04
N GLU A 726 -21.41 10.62 19.92
CA GLU A 726 -20.74 11.89 19.54
C GLU A 726 -19.24 11.69 19.28
N GLY A 727 -18.57 10.81 20.05
CA GLY A 727 -17.19 10.44 19.81
C GLY A 727 -17.02 9.74 18.43
N GLN A 728 -17.92 8.83 18.09
CA GLN A 728 -17.90 8.19 16.78
C GLN A 728 -18.14 9.19 15.62
N ASN A 729 -19.09 10.12 15.81
CA ASN A 729 -19.36 11.17 14.83
C ASN A 729 -18.16 12.08 14.63
N PHE A 730 -17.47 12.42 15.72
CA PHE A 730 -16.23 13.21 15.65
C PHE A 730 -15.16 12.51 14.82
N VAL A 731 -14.90 11.21 15.07
CA VAL A 731 -13.93 10.43 14.29
C VAL A 731 -14.30 10.39 12.81
N LYS A 732 -15.56 10.10 12.47
CA LYS A 732 -16.04 10.07 11.07
C LYS A 732 -15.84 11.41 10.34
N THR A 733 -16.09 12.52 11.02
CA THR A 733 -16.12 13.83 10.39
C THR A 733 -14.73 14.46 10.33
N ASN A 734 -13.98 14.38 11.43
CA ASN A 734 -12.75 15.15 11.60
C ASN A 734 -11.46 14.32 11.43
N LEU A 735 -11.54 13.00 11.66
CA LEU A 735 -10.38 12.12 11.67
C LEU A 735 -10.44 11.05 10.55
N SER A 736 -11.24 11.28 9.52
CA SER A 736 -11.36 10.36 8.38
C SER A 736 -10.19 10.53 7.40
N VAL A 737 -9.89 9.47 6.65
CA VAL A 737 -8.92 9.51 5.54
C VAL A 737 -9.30 10.59 4.52
N GLY A 738 -10.59 10.75 4.21
CA GLY A 738 -11.05 11.81 3.28
C GLY A 738 -10.70 13.22 3.75
N LYS A 739 -10.79 13.49 5.07
CA LYS A 739 -10.32 14.77 5.64
C LYS A 739 -8.80 14.88 5.53
N GLY A 740 -8.07 13.78 5.81
CA GLY A 740 -6.62 13.72 5.65
C GLY A 740 -6.16 14.01 4.22
N VAL A 741 -6.84 13.46 3.23
CA VAL A 741 -6.57 13.72 1.79
C VAL A 741 -6.74 15.21 1.46
N ALA A 742 -7.82 15.85 1.91
CA ALA A 742 -8.07 17.25 1.63
C ALA A 742 -6.98 18.16 2.23
N VAL A 743 -6.57 17.88 3.47
CA VAL A 743 -5.52 18.67 4.16
C VAL A 743 -4.13 18.42 3.57
N LEU A 744 -3.81 17.16 3.16
CA LEU A 744 -2.55 16.90 2.48
C LEU A 744 -2.48 17.63 1.13
N ALA A 745 -3.61 17.74 0.40
CA ALA A 745 -3.67 18.51 -0.83
C ALA A 745 -3.37 20.01 -0.56
N GLU A 746 -3.90 20.56 0.53
CA GLU A 746 -3.61 21.92 0.98
C GLU A 746 -2.12 22.09 1.31
N ALA A 747 -1.55 21.20 2.13
CA ALA A 747 -0.13 21.24 2.52
C ALA A 747 0.80 21.15 1.29
N LEU A 748 0.47 20.31 0.32
CA LEU A 748 1.21 20.21 -0.95
C LEU A 748 1.13 21.51 -1.76
N ASN A 749 -0.05 22.15 -1.81
CA ASN A 749 -0.21 23.43 -2.50
C ASN A 749 0.57 24.54 -1.80
N VAL A 750 0.55 24.62 -0.47
CA VAL A 750 1.34 25.57 0.34
C VAL A 750 2.83 25.37 0.06
N ALA A 751 3.31 24.13 0.13
CA ALA A 751 4.71 23.81 -0.11
C ALA A 751 5.17 24.17 -1.53
N GLN A 752 4.36 23.87 -2.55
CA GLN A 752 4.65 24.19 -3.95
C GLN A 752 4.66 25.70 -4.20
N ALA A 753 3.72 26.44 -3.61
CA ALA A 753 3.66 27.90 -3.73
C ALA A 753 4.92 28.54 -3.11
N HIS A 754 5.27 28.13 -1.88
CA HIS A 754 6.47 28.61 -1.20
C HIS A 754 7.74 28.34 -2.00
N ARG A 755 7.86 27.13 -2.59
CA ARG A 755 9.01 26.76 -3.42
C ARG A 755 9.12 27.64 -4.66
N LEU A 756 8.01 27.89 -5.36
CA LEU A 756 7.96 28.76 -6.53
C LEU A 756 8.37 30.20 -6.19
N ASP A 757 7.97 30.73 -5.05
CA ASP A 757 8.34 32.06 -4.59
C ASP A 757 9.85 32.17 -4.31
N LEU A 758 10.45 31.13 -3.73
CA LEU A 758 11.90 31.07 -3.51
C LEU A 758 12.67 31.04 -4.84
N ASP A 759 12.23 30.24 -5.80
CA ASP A 759 12.85 30.15 -7.12
C ASP A 759 12.77 31.49 -7.88
N GLN A 760 11.61 32.16 -7.82
CA GLN A 760 11.46 33.51 -8.38
C GLN A 760 12.31 34.56 -7.67
N ALA A 761 12.45 34.49 -6.36
CA ALA A 761 13.32 35.40 -5.61
C ALA A 761 14.79 35.20 -5.98
N ALA A 762 15.24 33.95 -6.11
CA ALA A 762 16.59 33.62 -6.57
C ALA A 762 16.87 34.14 -7.98
N LEU A 763 15.90 33.95 -8.91
CA LEU A 763 16.01 34.49 -10.28
C LEU A 763 16.08 36.02 -10.32
N ARG A 764 15.31 36.71 -9.45
CA ARG A 764 15.38 38.18 -9.34
C ARG A 764 16.76 38.61 -8.84
N GLN A 765 17.33 37.96 -7.84
CA GLN A 765 18.67 38.27 -7.31
C GLN A 765 19.74 38.07 -8.40
N ILE A 766 19.67 36.97 -9.15
CA ILE A 766 20.59 36.70 -10.28
C ILE A 766 20.49 37.81 -11.33
N LYS A 767 19.27 38.20 -11.73
CA LYS A 767 19.06 39.28 -12.70
C LYS A 767 19.57 40.64 -12.19
N THR A 768 19.39 40.93 -10.91
CA THR A 768 19.93 42.16 -10.29
C THR A 768 21.47 42.12 -10.29
N ALA A 769 22.06 41.00 -9.89
CA ALA A 769 23.51 40.84 -9.92
C ALA A 769 24.08 40.94 -11.36
N GLN A 770 23.42 40.35 -12.34
CA GLN A 770 23.78 40.47 -13.75
C GLN A 770 23.76 41.94 -14.24
N GLN A 771 22.73 42.71 -13.79
CA GLN A 771 22.65 44.14 -14.12
C GLN A 771 23.73 44.99 -13.41
N GLU A 772 24.07 44.66 -12.16
CA GLU A 772 25.11 45.37 -11.38
C GLU A 772 26.51 45.07 -11.85
N TYR A 773 26.79 43.85 -12.30
CA TYR A 773 28.12 43.42 -12.72
C TYR A 773 28.33 43.45 -14.24
N GLY A 774 27.31 43.79 -15.04
CA GLY A 774 27.42 44.00 -16.50
C GLY A 774 27.75 42.72 -17.29
N VAL A 775 27.25 41.55 -16.83
CA VAL A 775 27.42 40.25 -17.50
C VAL A 775 26.12 39.85 -18.23
#